data_18402c2f39ef4121338440f092d0c8ce
#
_entry.id   18402c2f39ef4121338440f092d0c8ce
#
_cell.length_a   1.000
_cell.length_b   1.000
_cell.length_c   1.000
_cell.angle_alpha   90.00
_cell.angle_beta   90.00
_cell.angle_gamma   90.00
#
_symmetry.space_group_name_H-M   'P 1'
#
loop_
_entity.id
_entity.type
_entity.pdbx_description
1 polymer ?
#
loop_
_entity_poly.entity_id
_entity_poly.type
_entity_poly.pdbx_seq_one_letter_code
_entity_poly.pdbx_strand_id
1 'polypeptide(L)'
;VYPEGGYRRIDGYERFDGKVKPSDSLYWTIDFQTGAGDVVDTDIIGGASSGAIGEVVAAPVIQSGTISGGDAVGYYVLALVEGVFTVGENLQVNGVTKSVVKGAAEALGATVDELDSLYSTYSIERARSKIGAVSGSGPIRGVWVYNGIVYAFRDNVGATSCHMHYAATDDVAARETYTPGGTIVVGDIFRITISDRAFRYAATATTAESVVDGIAALTNEIEGHTVTSVTVTAGGSGYTDPETTPVTFSAPPSGLTATGSVTISAGAISAITVENSGSGYATAPTITIGGAGTGATATATITASNWTNYIKTLTGTLAGGTGYTSVPTVTITGGGGSGALAEATVVATVVTAITLIDSGAGYTSAPTVTITGGAGSGAAFTSAAITTGSLKMVTGTNVSDTLQLNAVLPGTASAFSVSLYTANNSATLVKSADTISAVNQGWVQVDLGQYIRYTSGTGVVSIGDTLSGSTSGATGYVRRVIIQTGAHGTGNAKGIFVLSNITGTFQTGEPLQVNASTKAASSSALETVNLIPGGRYEFENYNFGGTTSTNRMYGCDGFNPAFEFDGDYWIPIFTGMDVDSPRHIAAHKKHLFLSFTKGSLQHSSIGDPYGWTVVTGASELGTGDEITALQVMKGDAMAVFNRNRSYILYGTSSANWNLRTFSVNSGGIEWTIQNLTETIYLDDRGITNLAAVNAYGDFAVSTLSKKIKPIIDTQKGNSLSSLRVRKKGQYRLFFSDGSGVYGTFTGNRLAGFIRVDLGKPVYTVCSAEDSLGDEIMFFGSDDGYVYQMDKGTSFDGTAIEGILRLSYYHFDTPTRNKRFRKIHFEMRASSNIELKFQPDFTYGSVDVPEGRSVDLDIAGGGGFWNIADWNTFNWSGQVVTTAEESIDGMGTNMGILILSQTAYEQPHILQGVTVHYSNRRIRR
;
A
#
# COMPACT_ATOMS: atom_id res chain seq x y z
N VAL A 1 8.04 -9.42 32.27
CA VAL A 1 9.27 -10.05 32.79
C VAL A 1 10.16 -10.35 31.60
N TYR A 2 11.40 -9.94 31.68
CA TYR A 2 12.40 -10.23 30.62
C TYR A 2 12.95 -11.64 30.83
N PRO A 3 13.14 -12.45 29.78
CA PRO A 3 13.60 -13.83 29.92
C PRO A 3 14.94 -13.99 30.65
N GLU A 4 15.80 -13.00 30.53
CA GLU A 4 17.12 -12.94 31.17
C GLU A 4 17.10 -12.39 32.62
N GLY A 5 15.91 -12.07 33.13
CA GLY A 5 15.69 -11.40 34.40
C GLY A 5 15.48 -9.89 34.24
N GLY A 6 14.80 -9.27 35.21
CA GLY A 6 14.49 -7.83 35.15
C GLY A 6 13.11 -7.49 34.58
N TYR A 7 12.90 -6.21 34.37
CA TYR A 7 11.68 -5.63 33.82
C TYR A 7 12.00 -4.81 32.58
N ARG A 8 11.25 -5.02 31.50
CA ARG A 8 11.33 -4.18 30.29
C ARG A 8 9.99 -3.50 30.05
N ARG A 9 10.00 -2.20 29.75
CA ARG A 9 8.83 -1.49 29.23
C ARG A 9 8.43 -2.09 27.90
N ILE A 10 7.14 -2.26 27.65
CA ILE A 10 6.65 -2.77 26.36
C ILE A 10 6.85 -1.75 25.25
N ASP A 11 6.98 -2.25 24.04
CA ASP A 11 6.97 -1.44 22.82
C ASP A 11 5.53 -0.97 22.54
N GLY A 12 5.37 0.06 21.71
CA GLY A 12 4.10 0.63 21.35
C GLY A 12 3.38 -0.11 20.22
N TYR A 13 2.44 0.60 19.60
CA TYR A 13 1.85 0.23 18.33
C TYR A 13 1.61 1.50 17.50
N GLU A 14 1.61 1.35 16.18
CA GLU A 14 1.49 2.44 15.22
C GLU A 14 0.50 2.09 14.12
N ARG A 15 -0.18 3.11 13.59
CA ARG A 15 -1.01 2.97 12.39
C ARG A 15 -0.21 2.46 11.22
N PHE A 16 -0.88 1.70 10.37
CA PHE A 16 -0.30 1.12 9.18
C PHE A 16 -1.28 1.16 8.00
N ASP A 17 -0.81 1.58 6.84
CA ASP A 17 -1.56 1.53 5.57
C ASP A 17 -0.65 1.28 4.36
N GLY A 18 0.63 1.02 4.56
CA GLY A 18 1.63 0.86 3.51
C GLY A 18 2.57 2.07 3.35
N LYS A 19 2.18 3.24 3.85
CA LYS A 19 3.05 4.44 3.87
C LYS A 19 4.18 4.31 4.90
N VAL A 20 5.06 5.30 4.89
CA VAL A 20 6.14 5.41 5.90
C VAL A 20 5.53 5.37 7.29
N LYS A 21 6.05 4.47 8.12
CA LYS A 21 5.59 4.30 9.50
C LYS A 21 6.00 5.51 10.34
N PRO A 22 5.20 5.92 11.31
CA PRO A 22 5.53 7.07 12.14
C PRO A 22 6.93 7.00 12.76
N SER A 23 7.30 5.88 13.39
CA SER A 23 8.61 5.70 14.00
C SER A 23 9.79 5.58 13.02
N ASP A 24 9.53 5.37 11.74
CA ASP A 24 10.54 5.32 10.68
C ASP A 24 10.65 6.68 9.94
N SER A 25 9.80 7.65 10.27
CA SER A 25 9.83 8.98 9.67
C SER A 25 11.00 9.80 10.21
N LEU A 26 11.79 10.34 9.30
CA LEU A 26 12.90 11.25 9.61
C LEU A 26 12.47 12.68 9.30
N TYR A 27 12.96 13.64 10.10
CA TYR A 27 12.93 15.04 9.68
C TYR A 27 14.21 15.39 8.90
N TRP A 28 14.13 16.45 8.11
CA TRP A 28 15.22 16.99 7.32
C TRP A 28 15.33 18.49 7.58
N THR A 29 16.53 19.02 7.62
CA THR A 29 16.76 20.46 7.54
C THR A 29 17.25 20.82 6.15
N ILE A 30 16.73 21.90 5.58
CA ILE A 30 17.22 22.45 4.30
C ILE A 30 17.53 23.94 4.48
N ASP A 31 18.79 24.29 4.30
CA ASP A 31 19.23 25.67 4.39
C ASP A 31 18.75 26.47 3.18
N PHE A 32 18.25 27.67 3.43
CA PHE A 32 17.82 28.60 2.39
C PHE A 32 18.45 29.96 2.50
N GLN A 33 18.44 30.68 1.40
CA GLN A 33 18.81 32.10 1.29
C GLN A 33 17.77 32.83 0.44
N THR A 34 17.84 34.19 0.47
CA THR A 34 16.91 35.06 -0.28
C THR A 34 15.43 34.72 -0.02
N GLY A 35 15.10 34.41 1.25
CA GLY A 35 13.74 34.15 1.65
C GLY A 35 12.85 35.37 1.52
N ALA A 36 11.84 35.31 0.65
CA ALA A 36 10.97 36.41 0.27
C ALA A 36 9.48 36.13 0.43
N GLY A 37 9.11 34.97 0.90
CA GLY A 37 7.72 34.62 1.06
C GLY A 37 7.48 33.75 2.28
N ASP A 38 6.35 33.97 2.97
CA ASP A 38 5.97 33.16 4.11
C ASP A 38 5.79 31.70 3.71
N VAL A 39 6.34 30.83 4.53
CA VAL A 39 6.18 29.39 4.49
C VAL A 39 5.68 28.96 5.87
N VAL A 40 4.61 28.21 5.91
CA VAL A 40 3.95 27.80 7.15
C VAL A 40 3.96 26.28 7.31
N ASP A 41 3.68 25.85 8.53
CA ASP A 41 3.45 24.42 8.81
C ASP A 41 2.38 23.84 7.87
N THR A 42 2.61 22.64 7.37
CA THR A 42 1.83 21.91 6.34
C THR A 42 2.06 22.32 4.89
N ASP A 43 2.83 23.38 4.61
CA ASP A 43 3.19 23.67 3.23
C ASP A 43 4.06 22.55 2.63
N ILE A 44 3.82 22.25 1.37
CA ILE A 44 4.69 21.37 0.60
C ILE A 44 5.68 22.25 -0.14
N ILE A 45 6.95 22.12 0.23
CA ILE A 45 8.05 22.76 -0.48
C ILE A 45 8.52 21.85 -1.59
N GLY A 46 8.61 22.40 -2.81
CA GLY A 46 9.15 21.70 -3.99
C GLY A 46 10.39 22.40 -4.55
N GLY A 47 11.37 21.61 -4.97
CA GLY A 47 12.53 22.07 -5.73
C GLY A 47 12.17 22.28 -7.20
N ALA A 48 12.34 23.51 -7.71
CA ALA A 48 11.88 23.87 -9.05
C ALA A 48 12.59 23.13 -10.20
N SER A 49 13.81 22.66 -9.99
CA SER A 49 14.58 21.93 -10.99
C SER A 49 14.77 20.46 -10.66
N SER A 50 14.86 20.10 -9.39
CA SER A 50 15.03 18.72 -8.94
C SER A 50 13.71 17.94 -8.95
N GLY A 51 12.58 18.63 -8.76
CA GLY A 51 11.29 17.99 -8.47
C GLY A 51 11.20 17.34 -7.10
N ALA A 52 12.22 17.52 -6.24
CA ALA A 52 12.17 17.03 -4.86
C ALA A 52 11.07 17.78 -4.09
N ILE A 53 10.40 17.07 -3.19
CA ILE A 53 9.35 17.62 -2.34
C ILE A 53 9.59 17.29 -0.88
N GLY A 54 9.03 18.10 0.03
CA GLY A 54 9.02 17.85 1.45
C GLY A 54 7.94 18.68 2.13
N GLU A 55 7.34 18.16 3.18
CA GLU A 55 6.29 18.84 3.93
C GLU A 55 6.87 19.55 5.16
N VAL A 56 6.60 20.83 5.29
CA VAL A 56 7.06 21.66 6.42
C VAL A 56 6.38 21.21 7.71
N VAL A 57 7.16 20.99 8.76
CA VAL A 57 6.68 20.51 10.06
C VAL A 57 6.96 21.46 11.22
N ALA A 58 7.66 22.55 10.96
CA ALA A 58 7.91 23.60 11.93
C ALA A 58 8.02 24.97 11.24
N ALA A 59 7.78 26.04 11.98
CA ALA A 59 8.02 27.39 11.46
C ALA A 59 9.47 27.54 10.98
N PRO A 60 9.73 28.26 9.88
CA PRO A 60 11.07 28.51 9.39
C PRO A 60 11.95 29.14 10.44
N VAL A 61 13.17 28.66 10.60
CA VAL A 61 14.15 29.25 11.51
C VAL A 61 14.96 30.28 10.74
N ILE A 62 14.78 31.56 11.08
CA ILE A 62 15.50 32.66 10.45
C ILE A 62 16.77 32.95 11.26
N GLN A 63 17.91 32.82 10.62
CA GLN A 63 19.24 33.08 11.21
C GLN A 63 19.71 34.53 10.97
N SER A 64 19.34 35.09 9.81
CA SER A 64 19.65 36.47 9.47
C SER A 64 18.73 37.02 8.38
N GLY A 65 18.64 38.33 8.23
CA GLY A 65 17.74 38.98 7.29
C GLY A 65 16.28 38.96 7.73
N THR A 66 15.36 39.25 6.82
CA THR A 66 13.92 39.23 7.04
C THR A 66 13.15 38.72 5.82
N ILE A 67 12.06 38.02 6.03
CA ILE A 67 11.18 37.56 4.93
C ILE A 67 10.61 38.74 4.14
N SER A 68 10.20 39.83 4.83
CA SER A 68 9.66 41.04 4.21
C SER A 68 10.70 41.84 3.40
N GLY A 69 11.99 41.68 3.73
CA GLY A 69 13.11 42.28 3.00
C GLY A 69 13.54 41.46 1.77
N GLY A 70 13.12 40.22 1.67
CA GLY A 70 13.53 39.30 0.61
C GLY A 70 14.97 38.79 0.76
N ASP A 71 15.58 38.98 1.93
CA ASP A 71 16.98 38.67 2.24
C ASP A 71 17.15 37.67 3.39
N ALA A 72 16.04 37.03 3.81
CA ALA A 72 16.08 36.03 4.89
C ALA A 72 16.98 34.85 4.56
N VAL A 73 17.81 34.49 5.53
CA VAL A 73 18.64 33.28 5.52
C VAL A 73 18.31 32.45 6.74
N GLY A 74 18.14 31.12 6.55
CA GLY A 74 17.77 30.23 7.63
C GLY A 74 17.63 28.81 7.13
N TYR A 75 16.80 28.02 7.81
CA TYR A 75 16.47 26.68 7.36
C TYR A 75 14.99 26.35 7.57
N TYR A 76 14.48 25.46 6.73
CA TYR A 76 13.19 24.80 6.89
C TYR A 76 13.38 23.43 7.53
N VAL A 77 12.40 23.01 8.32
CA VAL A 77 12.32 21.65 8.86
C VAL A 77 11.22 20.91 8.10
N LEU A 78 11.61 19.84 7.43
CA LEU A 78 10.75 19.07 6.53
C LEU A 78 10.59 17.63 7.04
N ALA A 79 9.44 17.06 6.80
CA ALA A 79 9.20 15.61 6.89
C ALA A 79 8.75 15.07 5.53
N LEU A 80 8.72 13.76 5.39
CA LEU A 80 8.24 13.05 4.18
C LEU A 80 8.93 13.57 2.92
N VAL A 81 10.26 13.70 2.98
CA VAL A 81 11.07 14.20 1.86
C VAL A 81 11.20 13.11 0.81
N GLU A 82 10.82 13.45 -0.42
CA GLU A 82 10.98 12.62 -1.60
C GLU A 82 11.90 13.32 -2.62
N GLY A 83 12.85 12.57 -3.19
CA GLY A 83 13.86 13.13 -4.09
C GLY A 83 15.00 13.83 -3.35
N VAL A 84 15.86 14.52 -4.10
CA VAL A 84 17.03 15.24 -3.58
C VAL A 84 17.02 16.67 -4.06
N PHE A 85 16.98 17.61 -3.13
CA PHE A 85 17.05 19.05 -3.45
C PHE A 85 18.42 19.44 -3.98
N THR A 86 18.45 20.29 -5.00
CA THR A 86 19.69 20.77 -5.65
C THR A 86 20.07 22.13 -5.11
N VAL A 87 21.33 22.30 -4.69
CA VAL A 87 21.86 23.60 -4.20
C VAL A 87 21.74 24.65 -5.32
N GLY A 88 21.21 25.81 -4.95
CA GLY A 88 20.99 26.94 -5.86
C GLY A 88 19.65 26.93 -6.59
N GLU A 89 18.82 25.88 -6.44
CA GLU A 89 17.48 25.86 -7.02
C GLU A 89 16.47 26.69 -6.22
N ASN A 90 15.41 27.10 -6.90
CA ASN A 90 14.29 27.77 -6.25
C ASN A 90 13.43 26.77 -5.45
N LEU A 91 13.15 27.12 -4.19
CA LEU A 91 12.16 26.45 -3.37
C LEU A 91 10.79 27.10 -3.56
N GLN A 92 9.81 26.30 -3.90
CA GLN A 92 8.47 26.77 -4.26
C GLN A 92 7.40 26.15 -3.36
N VAL A 93 6.37 26.94 -3.07
CA VAL A 93 5.10 26.47 -2.49
C VAL A 93 4.01 26.80 -3.49
N ASN A 94 3.24 25.80 -3.94
CA ASN A 94 2.21 25.95 -4.98
C ASN A 94 2.72 26.67 -6.25
N GLY A 95 3.94 26.36 -6.71
CA GLY A 95 4.55 26.96 -7.88
C GLY A 95 5.09 28.39 -7.66
N VAL A 96 4.96 28.97 -6.48
CA VAL A 96 5.48 30.32 -6.14
C VAL A 96 6.83 30.19 -5.42
N THR A 97 7.87 30.78 -5.98
CA THR A 97 9.20 30.79 -5.36
C THR A 97 9.16 31.54 -4.01
N LYS A 98 9.64 30.88 -2.98
CA LYS A 98 9.73 31.40 -1.61
C LYS A 98 11.17 31.74 -1.19
N SER A 99 12.13 30.96 -1.67
CA SER A 99 13.55 31.09 -1.32
C SER A 99 14.40 30.28 -2.30
N VAL A 100 15.73 30.28 -2.07
CA VAL A 100 16.70 29.51 -2.87
C VAL A 100 17.46 28.55 -1.93
N VAL A 101 17.69 27.33 -2.35
CA VAL A 101 18.48 26.34 -1.59
C VAL A 101 19.92 26.84 -1.43
N LYS A 102 20.38 26.95 -0.19
CA LYS A 102 21.73 27.39 0.14
C LYS A 102 22.70 26.22 0.39
N GLY A 103 22.21 25.14 1.00
CA GLY A 103 22.99 23.95 1.34
C GLY A 103 22.23 22.67 1.00
N ALA A 104 22.90 21.53 0.98
CA ALA A 104 22.22 20.25 0.81
C ALA A 104 21.22 20.02 1.96
N ALA A 105 20.13 19.32 1.67
CA ALA A 105 19.21 18.89 2.72
C ALA A 105 19.87 17.81 3.60
N GLU A 106 19.80 17.96 4.90
CA GLU A 106 20.43 17.08 5.90
C GLU A 106 19.36 16.35 6.71
N ALA A 107 19.43 15.01 6.73
CA ALA A 107 18.60 14.22 7.62
C ALA A 107 19.07 14.38 9.06
N LEU A 108 18.12 14.59 9.99
CA LEU A 108 18.41 14.82 11.41
C LEU A 108 19.41 15.98 11.62
N GLY A 109 19.27 17.07 10.86
CA GLY A 109 20.22 18.16 10.77
C GLY A 109 20.18 19.18 11.95
N ALA A 110 19.42 18.94 13.03
CA ALA A 110 19.46 19.79 14.23
C ALA A 110 20.80 19.65 14.95
N THR A 111 21.31 20.78 15.45
CA THR A 111 22.60 20.83 16.16
C THR A 111 22.46 20.74 17.68
N VAL A 112 21.24 20.71 18.19
CA VAL A 112 20.90 20.68 19.62
C VAL A 112 19.93 19.53 19.88
N ASP A 113 20.21 18.70 20.87
CA ASP A 113 19.42 17.50 21.20
C ASP A 113 17.94 17.79 21.47
N GLU A 114 17.63 18.93 22.09
CA GLU A 114 16.26 19.37 22.35
C GLU A 114 15.49 19.65 21.04
N LEU A 115 16.14 20.28 20.06
CA LEU A 115 15.56 20.51 18.74
C LEU A 115 15.46 19.23 17.92
N ASP A 116 16.43 18.33 18.02
CA ASP A 116 16.42 17.02 17.37
C ASP A 116 15.23 16.20 17.86
N SER A 117 15.03 16.12 19.17
CA SER A 117 13.87 15.44 19.78
C SER A 117 12.54 16.07 19.36
N LEU A 118 12.48 17.41 19.32
CA LEU A 118 11.28 18.15 18.93
C LEU A 118 10.93 17.94 17.46
N TYR A 119 11.91 18.06 16.55
CA TYR A 119 11.69 17.88 15.11
C TYR A 119 11.40 16.45 14.75
N SER A 120 12.02 15.47 15.42
CA SER A 120 11.69 14.06 15.31
C SER A 120 10.24 13.81 15.71
N THR A 121 9.77 14.40 16.81
CA THR A 121 8.38 14.32 17.24
C THR A 121 7.44 14.89 16.19
N TYR A 122 7.73 16.05 15.62
CA TYR A 122 6.91 16.65 14.57
C TYR A 122 6.84 15.77 13.30
N SER A 123 7.96 15.19 12.90
CA SER A 123 8.01 14.27 11.76
C SER A 123 7.16 13.00 12.01
N ILE A 124 7.27 12.42 13.20
CA ILE A 124 6.47 11.25 13.62
C ILE A 124 4.97 11.58 13.60
N GLU A 125 4.57 12.71 14.17
CA GLU A 125 3.16 13.15 14.18
C GLU A 125 2.65 13.43 12.77
N ARG A 126 3.49 14.04 11.91
CA ARG A 126 3.14 14.29 10.51
C ARG A 126 2.92 12.98 9.75
N ALA A 127 3.84 12.04 9.84
CA ALA A 127 3.70 10.73 9.21
C ALA A 127 2.45 10.00 9.71
N ARG A 128 2.18 10.05 11.03
CA ARG A 128 0.96 9.47 11.62
C ARG A 128 -0.31 10.06 11.03
N SER A 129 -0.33 11.37 10.80
CA SER A 129 -1.50 12.07 10.23
C SER A 129 -1.80 11.68 8.79
N LYS A 130 -0.81 11.16 8.05
CA LYS A 130 -0.96 10.75 6.64
C LYS A 130 -1.46 9.31 6.49
N ILE A 131 -1.39 8.50 7.53
CA ILE A 131 -1.86 7.12 7.51
C ILE A 131 -3.38 7.08 7.62
N GLY A 132 -4.01 6.47 6.63
CA GLY A 132 -5.46 6.38 6.52
C GLY A 132 -6.05 5.13 7.16
N ALA A 133 -7.32 5.24 7.59
CA ALA A 133 -8.10 4.07 7.95
C ALA A 133 -8.49 3.27 6.70
N VAL A 134 -8.72 1.96 6.84
CA VAL A 134 -9.35 1.14 5.79
C VAL A 134 -10.72 1.73 5.47
N SER A 135 -11.03 1.92 4.20
CA SER A 135 -12.31 2.48 3.77
C SER A 135 -13.48 1.59 4.19
N GLY A 136 -14.53 2.18 4.76
CA GLY A 136 -15.71 1.43 5.19
C GLY A 136 -16.28 1.88 6.54
N SER A 137 -17.01 1.00 7.20
CA SER A 137 -17.68 1.24 8.50
C SER A 137 -17.53 0.04 9.43
N GLY A 138 -17.70 0.27 10.73
CA GLY A 138 -17.53 -0.77 11.75
C GLY A 138 -16.07 -1.21 11.95
N PRO A 139 -15.84 -2.29 12.71
CA PRO A 139 -14.51 -2.80 13.01
C PRO A 139 -13.86 -3.46 11.79
N ILE A 140 -12.55 -3.62 11.86
CA ILE A 140 -11.82 -4.46 10.90
C ILE A 140 -12.21 -5.92 11.14
N ARG A 141 -12.69 -6.60 10.10
CA ARG A 141 -13.20 -7.97 10.14
C ARG A 141 -12.13 -9.03 9.99
N GLY A 142 -11.01 -8.69 9.36
CA GLY A 142 -9.86 -9.57 9.16
C GLY A 142 -8.62 -8.77 8.82
N VAL A 143 -7.46 -9.22 9.30
CA VAL A 143 -6.14 -8.72 8.89
C VAL A 143 -5.27 -9.92 8.64
N TRP A 144 -4.60 -9.95 7.50
CA TRP A 144 -3.71 -11.04 7.15
C TRP A 144 -2.55 -10.61 6.27
N VAL A 145 -1.45 -11.35 6.32
CA VAL A 145 -0.28 -11.12 5.46
C VAL A 145 -0.14 -12.28 4.49
N TYR A 146 -0.15 -11.95 3.21
CA TYR A 146 0.05 -12.90 2.14
C TYR A 146 1.03 -12.33 1.11
N ASN A 147 2.05 -13.10 0.74
CA ASN A 147 3.14 -12.68 -0.16
C ASN A 147 3.80 -11.34 0.24
N GLY A 148 3.92 -11.06 1.55
CA GLY A 148 4.51 -9.83 2.06
C GLY A 148 3.57 -8.61 2.04
N ILE A 149 2.37 -8.74 1.50
CA ILE A 149 1.35 -7.69 1.45
C ILE A 149 0.36 -7.88 2.60
N VAL A 150 0.02 -6.77 3.27
CA VAL A 150 -1.00 -6.76 4.33
C VAL A 150 -2.36 -6.53 3.70
N TYR A 151 -3.30 -7.43 3.99
CA TYR A 151 -4.70 -7.33 3.57
C TYR A 151 -5.58 -7.07 4.77
N ALA A 152 -6.63 -6.27 4.56
CA ALA A 152 -7.62 -5.95 5.57
C ALA A 152 -9.04 -6.08 5.00
N PHE A 153 -9.96 -6.58 5.82
CA PHE A 153 -11.36 -6.75 5.47
C PHE A 153 -12.20 -5.83 6.34
N ARG A 154 -13.08 -5.05 5.71
CA ARG A 154 -13.99 -4.13 6.41
C ARG A 154 -15.31 -4.03 5.69
N ASP A 155 -16.41 -3.89 6.44
CA ASP A 155 -17.72 -3.64 5.86
C ASP A 155 -17.75 -2.26 5.18
N ASN A 156 -18.45 -2.14 4.05
CA ASN A 156 -18.59 -0.87 3.34
C ASN A 156 -19.42 0.13 4.16
N VAL A 157 -19.45 1.37 3.73
CA VAL A 157 -20.32 2.39 4.32
C VAL A 157 -21.77 1.98 4.07
N GLY A 158 -22.49 1.69 5.16
CA GLY A 158 -23.86 1.16 5.12
C GLY A 158 -23.97 -0.34 5.40
N ALA A 159 -22.87 -1.04 5.56
CA ALA A 159 -22.80 -2.47 5.92
C ALA A 159 -23.65 -3.38 5.02
N THR A 160 -23.63 -3.15 3.71
CA THR A 160 -24.31 -3.95 2.69
C THR A 160 -23.43 -4.99 2.05
N SER A 161 -22.11 -4.81 2.12
CA SER A 161 -21.08 -5.74 1.65
C SER A 161 -19.81 -5.60 2.48
N CYS A 162 -18.97 -6.64 2.50
CA CYS A 162 -17.62 -6.56 3.03
C CYS A 162 -16.64 -6.34 1.87
N HIS A 163 -15.62 -5.50 2.08
CA HIS A 163 -14.58 -5.23 1.08
C HIS A 163 -13.23 -5.68 1.58
N MET A 164 -12.46 -6.27 0.68
CA MET A 164 -11.05 -6.59 0.89
C MET A 164 -10.20 -5.43 0.39
N HIS A 165 -9.19 -5.07 1.16
CA HIS A 165 -8.21 -4.03 0.82
C HIS A 165 -6.80 -4.58 0.99
N TYR A 166 -5.85 -4.04 0.23
CA TYR A 166 -4.43 -4.29 0.46
C TYR A 166 -3.70 -2.97 0.72
N ALA A 167 -2.60 -3.06 1.47
CA ALA A 167 -1.75 -1.90 1.74
C ALA A 167 -0.73 -1.74 0.61
N ALA A 168 -0.90 -0.72 -0.22
CA ALA A 168 0.06 -0.37 -1.26
C ALA A 168 1.22 0.42 -0.66
N THR A 169 2.45 -0.02 -0.91
CA THR A 169 3.68 0.60 -0.39
C THR A 169 4.22 1.69 -1.31
N ASP A 170 3.81 1.69 -2.57
CA ASP A 170 4.30 2.61 -3.60
C ASP A 170 3.15 3.15 -4.43
N ASP A 171 3.34 4.35 -4.94
CA ASP A 171 2.48 4.90 -5.98
C ASP A 171 2.78 4.20 -7.31
N VAL A 172 1.74 3.74 -7.98
CA VAL A 172 1.85 3.04 -9.26
C VAL A 172 1.30 3.89 -10.38
N ALA A 173 2.07 4.07 -11.43
CA ALA A 173 1.63 4.74 -12.65
C ALA A 173 0.68 3.86 -13.47
N ALA A 174 -0.38 4.45 -14.03
CA ALA A 174 -1.26 3.74 -14.95
C ALA A 174 -0.52 3.32 -16.22
N ARG A 175 -0.80 2.12 -16.71
CA ARG A 175 -0.36 1.62 -18.02
C ARG A 175 -1.52 0.99 -18.75
N GLU A 176 -1.71 1.37 -19.99
CA GLU A 176 -2.65 0.72 -20.91
C GLU A 176 -1.93 0.23 -22.16
N THR A 177 -2.33 -0.91 -22.68
CA THR A 177 -1.71 -1.53 -23.86
C THR A 177 -2.71 -1.77 -24.97
N TYR A 178 -2.31 -1.54 -26.21
CA TYR A 178 -3.15 -1.61 -27.39
C TYR A 178 -2.42 -2.32 -28.53
N THR A 179 -3.09 -3.27 -29.17
CA THR A 179 -2.53 -4.04 -30.29
C THR A 179 -3.27 -3.71 -31.58
N PRO A 180 -2.59 -3.24 -32.64
CA PRO A 180 -3.17 -3.13 -33.95
C PRO A 180 -3.51 -4.51 -34.53
N GLY A 181 -4.65 -4.62 -35.19
CA GLY A 181 -5.11 -5.88 -35.81
C GLY A 181 -5.83 -5.66 -37.12
N GLY A 182 -6.28 -6.74 -37.71
CA GLY A 182 -6.91 -6.72 -39.01
C GLY A 182 -5.92 -6.48 -40.18
N THR A 183 -6.42 -6.10 -41.37
CA THR A 183 -5.60 -5.78 -42.49
C THR A 183 -5.32 -4.27 -42.50
N ILE A 184 -4.07 -3.88 -42.27
CA ILE A 184 -3.63 -2.48 -42.27
C ILE A 184 -3.25 -2.09 -43.71
N VAL A 185 -3.77 -0.96 -44.18
CA VAL A 185 -3.47 -0.39 -45.48
C VAL A 185 -2.85 1.01 -45.30
N VAL A 186 -1.93 1.38 -46.16
CA VAL A 186 -1.33 2.75 -46.14
C VAL A 186 -2.46 3.78 -46.26
N GLY A 187 -2.49 4.74 -45.36
CA GLY A 187 -3.55 5.74 -45.24
C GLY A 187 -4.67 5.42 -44.31
N ASP A 188 -4.71 4.21 -43.71
CA ASP A 188 -5.65 3.88 -42.62
C ASP A 188 -5.50 4.84 -41.46
N ILE A 189 -6.61 5.31 -40.92
CA ILE A 189 -6.61 6.34 -39.88
C ILE A 189 -6.91 5.69 -38.51
N PHE A 190 -5.96 5.81 -37.61
CA PHE A 190 -6.09 5.43 -36.20
C PHE A 190 -6.27 6.70 -35.36
N ARG A 191 -7.34 6.74 -34.59
CA ARG A 191 -7.64 7.84 -33.68
C ARG A 191 -7.57 7.33 -32.25
N ILE A 192 -6.80 8.01 -31.40
CA ILE A 192 -6.67 7.72 -30.01
C ILE A 192 -6.90 9.02 -29.23
N THR A 193 -7.85 8.99 -28.30
CA THR A 193 -8.07 10.14 -27.42
C THR A 193 -7.63 9.75 -26.02
N ILE A 194 -6.62 10.44 -25.52
CA ILE A 194 -6.06 10.25 -24.18
C ILE A 194 -6.63 11.34 -23.29
N SER A 195 -7.57 10.97 -22.43
CA SER A 195 -8.38 11.89 -21.61
C SER A 195 -9.06 12.95 -22.48
N ASP A 196 -8.50 14.14 -22.59
CA ASP A 196 -9.04 15.27 -23.33
C ASP A 196 -8.21 15.65 -24.57
N ARG A 197 -7.17 14.88 -24.91
CA ARG A 197 -6.28 15.09 -26.05
C ARG A 197 -6.53 14.03 -27.14
N ALA A 198 -7.06 14.46 -28.28
CA ALA A 198 -7.26 13.60 -29.44
C ALA A 198 -6.02 13.65 -30.35
N PHE A 199 -5.55 12.47 -30.74
CA PHE A 199 -4.48 12.24 -31.71
C PHE A 199 -5.02 11.48 -32.92
N ARG A 200 -4.54 11.84 -34.13
CA ARG A 200 -4.83 11.13 -35.35
C ARG A 200 -3.52 10.67 -35.99
N TYR A 201 -3.42 9.39 -36.28
CA TYR A 201 -2.32 8.81 -37.02
C TYR A 201 -2.83 8.17 -38.31
N ALA A 202 -2.19 8.47 -39.44
CA ALA A 202 -2.45 7.79 -40.71
C ALA A 202 -1.31 6.78 -40.94
N ALA A 203 -1.64 5.53 -41.17
CA ALA A 203 -0.67 4.48 -41.42
C ALA A 203 0.23 4.78 -42.60
N THR A 204 1.53 4.73 -42.42
CA THR A 204 2.54 4.96 -43.46
C THR A 204 3.06 3.67 -44.10
N ALA A 205 2.80 2.53 -43.44
CA ALA A 205 3.11 1.18 -43.92
C ALA A 205 1.97 0.22 -43.52
N THR A 206 2.06 -1.02 -43.96
CA THR A 206 1.05 -2.07 -43.76
C THR A 206 1.34 -2.96 -42.55
N THR A 207 2.26 -2.55 -41.66
CA THR A 207 2.69 -3.32 -40.51
C THR A 207 2.12 -2.76 -39.21
N ALA A 208 1.86 -3.62 -38.21
CA ALA A 208 1.45 -3.23 -36.85
C ALA A 208 2.54 -2.34 -36.23
N GLU A 209 3.81 -2.69 -36.40
CA GLU A 209 4.97 -1.92 -35.93
C GLU A 209 4.88 -0.45 -36.36
N SER A 210 4.63 -0.17 -37.65
CA SER A 210 4.53 1.20 -38.16
C SER A 210 3.42 2.00 -37.47
N VAL A 211 2.29 1.37 -37.16
CA VAL A 211 1.18 2.03 -36.50
C VAL A 211 1.54 2.34 -35.05
N VAL A 212 2.15 1.38 -34.36
CA VAL A 212 2.56 1.54 -32.94
C VAL A 212 3.65 2.61 -32.84
N ASP A 213 4.67 2.56 -33.66
CA ASP A 213 5.76 3.54 -33.69
C ASP A 213 5.24 4.96 -33.99
N GLY A 214 4.31 5.08 -34.94
CA GLY A 214 3.72 6.36 -35.28
C GLY A 214 2.91 6.97 -34.13
N ILE A 215 2.07 6.19 -33.48
CA ILE A 215 1.29 6.67 -32.30
C ILE A 215 2.22 6.95 -31.11
N ALA A 216 3.22 6.11 -30.88
CA ALA A 216 4.21 6.33 -29.83
C ALA A 216 4.99 7.63 -30.04
N ALA A 217 5.39 7.90 -31.27
CA ALA A 217 6.07 9.16 -31.64
C ALA A 217 5.20 10.39 -31.31
N LEU A 218 3.91 10.37 -31.66
CA LEU A 218 2.98 11.46 -31.38
C LEU A 218 2.80 11.70 -29.87
N THR A 219 2.80 10.65 -29.07
CA THR A 219 2.61 10.75 -27.60
C THR A 219 3.89 11.08 -26.84
N ASN A 220 5.07 10.83 -27.42
CA ASN A 220 6.36 11.04 -26.79
C ASN A 220 6.93 12.45 -26.94
N GLU A 221 6.35 13.29 -27.77
CA GLU A 221 6.80 14.68 -27.88
C GLU A 221 6.80 15.38 -26.50
N ILE A 222 7.83 16.19 -26.26
CA ILE A 222 7.98 16.97 -25.02
C ILE A 222 7.15 18.25 -25.16
N GLU A 223 6.66 18.76 -24.03
CA GLU A 223 5.95 20.04 -23.96
C GLU A 223 6.83 21.21 -24.49
N GLY A 224 6.20 22.24 -25.03
CA GLY A 224 6.87 23.39 -25.63
C GLY A 224 7.01 23.28 -27.18
N HIS A 225 7.80 24.18 -27.77
CA HIS A 225 8.05 24.19 -29.20
C HIS A 225 9.37 23.48 -29.51
N THR A 226 9.43 22.95 -30.75
CA THR A 226 10.63 22.34 -31.33
C THR A 226 11.07 23.14 -32.54
N VAL A 227 12.36 23.15 -32.86
CA VAL A 227 12.90 23.80 -34.08
C VAL A 227 12.65 22.88 -35.26
N THR A 228 11.84 23.33 -36.20
CA THR A 228 11.48 22.54 -37.40
C THR A 228 12.35 22.81 -38.59
N SER A 229 12.81 24.06 -38.75
CA SER A 229 13.70 24.44 -39.83
C SER A 229 14.49 25.69 -39.51
N VAL A 230 15.56 25.88 -40.23
CA VAL A 230 16.38 27.10 -40.19
C VAL A 230 16.48 27.71 -41.57
N THR A 231 16.15 28.99 -41.68
CA THR A 231 16.28 29.74 -42.90
C THR A 231 17.52 30.64 -42.81
N VAL A 232 18.46 30.45 -43.71
CA VAL A 232 19.63 31.33 -43.85
C VAL A 232 19.17 32.65 -44.44
N THR A 233 19.28 33.75 -43.68
CA THR A 233 18.86 35.10 -44.12
C THR A 233 19.99 35.87 -44.79
N ALA A 234 21.23 35.56 -44.44
CA ALA A 234 22.42 36.02 -45.18
C ALA A 234 23.49 34.93 -45.08
N GLY A 235 24.07 34.53 -46.18
CA GLY A 235 25.07 33.48 -46.26
C GLY A 235 26.47 33.88 -45.78
N GLY A 236 26.73 35.19 -45.67
CA GLY A 236 28.06 35.71 -45.31
C GLY A 236 29.12 35.40 -46.38
N SER A 237 30.39 35.50 -45.94
CA SER A 237 31.54 35.15 -46.80
C SER A 237 32.73 34.67 -45.98
N GLY A 238 33.66 33.94 -46.61
CA GLY A 238 34.90 33.48 -45.97
C GLY A 238 34.77 32.19 -45.16
N TYR A 239 33.66 31.44 -45.29
CA TYR A 239 33.48 30.12 -44.71
C TYR A 239 34.09 29.07 -45.65
N THR A 240 35.00 28.25 -45.13
CA THR A 240 35.75 27.29 -45.93
C THR A 240 35.47 25.83 -45.60
N ASP A 241 35.01 25.57 -44.38
CA ASP A 241 34.89 24.17 -43.91
C ASP A 241 33.66 24.05 -42.97
N PRO A 242 32.71 23.17 -43.24
CA PRO A 242 31.56 22.89 -42.36
C PRO A 242 31.96 22.38 -40.99
N GLU A 243 33.04 21.58 -40.89
CA GLU A 243 33.47 20.98 -39.61
C GLU A 243 34.01 22.02 -38.64
N THR A 244 34.61 23.09 -39.15
CA THR A 244 35.14 24.23 -38.36
C THR A 244 34.17 25.40 -38.23
N THR A 245 32.96 25.27 -38.73
CA THR A 245 31.88 26.27 -38.68
C THR A 245 30.75 25.80 -37.77
N PRO A 246 30.86 25.92 -36.47
CA PRO A 246 29.84 25.47 -35.55
C PRO A 246 28.59 26.34 -35.60
N VAL A 247 27.43 25.68 -35.54
CA VAL A 247 26.10 26.30 -35.37
C VAL A 247 25.64 26.05 -33.97
N THR A 248 25.34 27.09 -33.22
CA THR A 248 24.81 26.98 -31.87
C THR A 248 23.45 27.63 -31.79
N PHE A 249 22.53 26.97 -31.12
CA PHE A 249 21.19 27.47 -30.82
C PHE A 249 21.16 27.91 -29.33
N SER A 250 20.51 29.05 -29.05
CA SER A 250 20.30 29.42 -27.65
C SER A 250 19.49 28.35 -26.92
N ALA A 251 19.81 28.09 -25.65
CA ALA A 251 19.10 27.08 -24.87
C ALA A 251 17.63 27.49 -24.63
N PRO A 252 16.69 26.51 -24.62
CA PRO A 252 15.31 26.76 -24.25
C PRO A 252 15.21 27.05 -22.74
N PRO A 253 14.12 27.65 -22.26
CA PRO A 253 13.85 27.79 -20.81
C PRO A 253 13.81 26.48 -20.05
N SER A 254 13.38 25.38 -20.72
CA SER A 254 13.36 24.01 -20.22
C SER A 254 13.45 23.04 -21.39
N GLY A 255 14.00 21.83 -21.20
CA GLY A 255 14.11 20.82 -22.25
C GLY A 255 15.50 20.76 -22.90
N LEU A 256 15.55 20.32 -24.17
CA LEU A 256 16.79 20.05 -24.90
C LEU A 256 17.11 21.17 -25.90
N THR A 257 18.38 21.57 -25.97
CA THR A 257 18.86 22.52 -26.97
C THR A 257 18.91 21.85 -28.36
N ALA A 258 18.40 22.54 -29.40
CA ALA A 258 18.51 22.09 -30.76
C ALA A 258 19.97 22.07 -31.24
N THR A 259 20.28 21.19 -32.18
CA THR A 259 21.60 21.10 -32.86
C THR A 259 21.43 21.08 -34.35
N GLY A 260 22.45 21.53 -35.10
CA GLY A 260 22.43 21.53 -36.52
C GLY A 260 23.83 21.72 -37.15
N SER A 261 23.93 21.47 -38.44
CA SER A 261 25.14 21.60 -39.24
C SER A 261 24.95 22.54 -40.42
N VAL A 262 26.05 23.12 -40.92
CA VAL A 262 26.05 24.04 -42.08
C VAL A 262 26.38 23.33 -43.36
N THR A 263 25.83 23.82 -44.45
CA THR A 263 26.29 23.52 -45.83
C THR A 263 26.88 24.80 -46.37
N ILE A 264 28.12 24.71 -46.87
CA ILE A 264 28.86 25.85 -47.46
C ILE A 264 28.93 25.70 -48.97
N SER A 265 28.65 26.75 -49.72
CA SER A 265 28.80 26.82 -51.15
C SER A 265 29.46 28.15 -51.53
N ALA A 266 30.52 28.08 -52.34
CA ALA A 266 31.27 29.27 -52.81
C ALA A 266 31.73 30.23 -51.66
N GLY A 267 32.07 29.70 -50.51
CA GLY A 267 32.55 30.46 -49.35
C GLY A 267 31.44 31.15 -48.53
N ALA A 268 30.17 30.83 -48.80
CA ALA A 268 29.02 31.31 -48.08
C ALA A 268 28.19 30.13 -47.53
N ILE A 269 27.47 30.33 -46.43
CA ILE A 269 26.55 29.35 -45.91
C ILE A 269 25.29 29.32 -46.80
N SER A 270 25.05 28.21 -47.42
CA SER A 270 23.90 27.99 -48.31
C SER A 270 22.70 27.36 -47.61
N ALA A 271 22.91 26.56 -46.56
CA ALA A 271 21.85 25.95 -45.74
C ALA A 271 22.34 25.63 -44.34
N ILE A 272 21.40 25.53 -43.41
CA ILE A 272 21.58 24.97 -42.08
C ILE A 272 20.58 23.84 -41.90
N THR A 273 21.07 22.61 -41.68
CA THR A 273 20.25 21.44 -41.43
C THR A 273 20.09 21.25 -39.93
N VAL A 274 18.86 21.11 -39.48
CA VAL A 274 18.56 20.79 -38.06
C VAL A 274 18.80 19.28 -37.87
N GLU A 275 19.73 18.91 -37.04
CA GLU A 275 20.06 17.52 -36.72
C GLU A 275 19.24 17.01 -35.56
N ASN A 276 19.05 17.85 -34.53
CA ASN A 276 18.14 17.61 -33.43
C ASN A 276 17.27 18.84 -33.25
N SER A 277 15.97 18.65 -33.28
CA SER A 277 14.98 19.72 -33.16
C SER A 277 14.95 20.39 -31.77
N GLY A 278 15.57 19.78 -30.77
CA GLY A 278 15.43 20.24 -29.38
C GLY A 278 13.98 20.23 -28.91
N SER A 279 13.73 20.84 -27.75
CA SER A 279 12.38 20.91 -27.14
C SER A 279 12.29 22.00 -26.11
N GLY A 280 11.06 22.41 -25.72
CA GLY A 280 10.85 23.34 -24.64
C GLY A 280 11.11 24.81 -24.98
N TYR A 281 11.20 25.17 -26.26
CA TYR A 281 11.34 26.53 -26.70
C TYR A 281 10.03 27.33 -26.49
N ALA A 282 10.12 28.47 -25.83
CA ALA A 282 9.00 29.43 -25.72
C ALA A 282 8.95 30.35 -26.96
N THR A 283 10.11 30.67 -27.54
CA THR A 283 10.32 31.51 -28.73
C THR A 283 11.40 30.90 -29.55
N ALA A 284 11.47 31.27 -30.85
CA ALA A 284 12.51 30.82 -31.77
C ALA A 284 13.91 31.11 -31.19
N PRO A 285 14.80 30.11 -31.09
CA PRO A 285 16.13 30.32 -30.55
C PRO A 285 16.96 31.23 -31.45
N THR A 286 17.83 31.99 -30.82
CA THR A 286 18.87 32.72 -31.54
C THR A 286 19.91 31.74 -32.09
N ILE A 287 20.27 31.90 -33.34
CA ILE A 287 21.27 31.07 -33.99
C ILE A 287 22.59 31.87 -34.09
N THR A 288 23.63 31.28 -33.55
CA THR A 288 24.98 31.84 -33.65
C THR A 288 25.82 30.93 -34.55
N ILE A 289 26.44 31.53 -35.57
CA ILE A 289 27.29 30.83 -36.52
C ILE A 289 28.73 31.25 -36.28
N GLY A 290 29.58 30.26 -35.90
CA GLY A 290 31.01 30.49 -35.68
C GLY A 290 31.88 30.24 -36.92
N GLY A 291 33.19 30.12 -36.72
CA GLY A 291 34.17 29.84 -37.77
C GLY A 291 34.87 31.09 -38.30
N ALA A 292 35.67 30.94 -39.36
CA ALA A 292 36.54 31.98 -39.91
C ALA A 292 35.80 33.00 -40.80
N GLY A 293 34.60 32.70 -41.28
CA GLY A 293 33.77 33.58 -42.07
C GLY A 293 33.00 34.61 -41.24
N THR A 294 32.43 35.59 -41.93
CA THR A 294 31.66 36.68 -41.29
C THR A 294 30.38 37.01 -42.06
N GLY A 295 29.43 37.63 -41.35
CA GLY A 295 28.19 38.18 -41.93
C GLY A 295 27.09 37.16 -42.20
N ALA A 296 27.23 35.87 -41.81
CA ALA A 296 26.14 34.93 -41.91
C ALA A 296 25.10 35.15 -40.83
N THR A 297 23.82 35.10 -41.18
CA THR A 297 22.69 35.18 -40.28
C THR A 297 21.62 34.16 -40.67
N ALA A 298 20.93 33.63 -39.68
CA ALA A 298 19.85 32.67 -39.88
C ALA A 298 18.76 32.85 -38.82
N THR A 299 17.55 32.40 -39.16
CA THR A 299 16.40 32.40 -38.26
C THR A 299 15.83 31.01 -38.16
N ALA A 300 15.52 30.56 -36.93
CA ALA A 300 14.84 29.32 -36.67
C ALA A 300 13.32 29.48 -36.77
N THR A 301 12.66 28.44 -37.29
CA THR A 301 11.21 28.30 -37.24
C THR A 301 10.90 27.25 -36.20
N ILE A 302 9.98 27.54 -35.26
CA ILE A 302 9.53 26.61 -34.24
C ILE A 302 8.07 26.24 -34.45
N THR A 303 7.72 25.01 -34.06
CA THR A 303 6.34 24.51 -34.08
C THR A 303 6.02 23.97 -32.71
N ALA A 304 4.78 24.18 -32.24
CA ALA A 304 4.33 23.67 -30.97
C ALA A 304 4.33 22.12 -30.96
N SER A 305 4.76 21.52 -29.85
CA SER A 305 4.62 20.09 -29.67
C SER A 305 3.15 19.69 -29.50
N ASN A 306 2.83 18.44 -29.72
CA ASN A 306 1.47 17.90 -29.63
C ASN A 306 0.81 18.11 -28.26
N TRP A 307 1.58 18.36 -27.21
CA TRP A 307 1.09 18.61 -25.86
C TRP A 307 1.02 20.10 -25.48
N THR A 308 1.39 21.03 -26.39
CA THR A 308 1.39 22.45 -26.10
C THR A 308 0.08 23.10 -26.56
N ASN A 309 -0.69 23.65 -25.62
CA ASN A 309 -1.93 24.39 -25.93
C ASN A 309 -2.82 23.68 -26.95
N TYR A 310 -3.03 22.38 -26.78
CA TYR A 310 -3.98 21.62 -27.59
C TYR A 310 -5.43 21.99 -27.26
N ILE A 311 -6.36 21.85 -28.20
CA ILE A 311 -7.76 22.12 -27.96
C ILE A 311 -8.38 20.94 -27.18
N LYS A 312 -8.81 21.18 -25.93
CA LYS A 312 -9.63 20.25 -25.15
C LYS A 312 -11.07 20.27 -25.64
N THR A 313 -11.63 21.45 -25.69
CA THR A 313 -13.00 21.68 -26.13
C THR A 313 -13.11 22.89 -27.03
N LEU A 314 -13.94 22.77 -28.06
CA LEU A 314 -14.31 23.85 -28.96
C LEU A 314 -15.77 24.20 -28.73
N THR A 315 -16.00 25.36 -28.12
CA THR A 315 -17.33 25.84 -27.81
C THR A 315 -17.82 26.81 -28.87
N GLY A 316 -19.02 26.60 -29.39
CA GLY A 316 -19.58 27.45 -30.43
C GLY A 316 -21.05 27.17 -30.71
N THR A 317 -21.62 27.96 -31.60
CA THR A 317 -23.01 27.77 -32.10
C THR A 317 -22.96 27.13 -33.47
N LEU A 318 -23.61 25.98 -33.61
CA LEU A 318 -23.78 25.26 -34.88
C LEU A 318 -25.12 25.61 -35.48
N ALA A 319 -25.07 26.19 -36.70
CA ALA A 319 -26.22 26.23 -37.60
C ALA A 319 -26.05 25.03 -38.56
N GLY A 320 -27.02 24.10 -38.51
CA GLY A 320 -26.85 22.80 -39.19
C GLY A 320 -27.03 22.83 -40.70
N GLY A 321 -27.58 23.89 -41.25
CA GLY A 321 -27.91 23.98 -42.69
C GLY A 321 -28.91 22.91 -43.15
N THR A 322 -29.04 22.71 -44.45
CA THR A 322 -29.91 21.69 -45.03
C THR A 322 -29.37 21.12 -46.31
N GLY A 323 -29.91 19.96 -46.73
CA GLY A 323 -29.58 19.37 -48.04
C GLY A 323 -28.29 18.58 -48.12
N TYR A 324 -27.67 18.25 -46.99
CA TYR A 324 -26.43 17.46 -46.95
C TYR A 324 -26.70 15.99 -47.30
N THR A 325 -26.18 15.51 -48.41
CA THR A 325 -26.32 14.11 -48.84
C THR A 325 -25.05 13.29 -48.56
N SER A 326 -23.94 13.97 -48.21
CA SER A 326 -22.70 13.37 -47.71
C SER A 326 -22.10 14.25 -46.61
N VAL A 327 -21.17 13.71 -45.88
CA VAL A 327 -20.50 14.45 -44.79
C VAL A 327 -19.69 15.61 -45.38
N PRO A 328 -19.92 16.87 -44.97
CA PRO A 328 -19.15 18.01 -45.41
C PRO A 328 -17.76 18.01 -44.77
N THR A 329 -16.80 18.63 -45.44
CA THR A 329 -15.45 18.85 -44.91
C THR A 329 -15.46 19.99 -43.90
N VAL A 330 -14.89 19.74 -42.72
CA VAL A 330 -14.69 20.73 -41.66
C VAL A 330 -13.24 21.15 -41.68
N THR A 331 -12.97 22.45 -41.84
CA THR A 331 -11.62 23.01 -41.80
C THR A 331 -11.48 23.95 -40.61
N ILE A 332 -10.42 23.76 -39.79
CA ILE A 332 -10.09 24.60 -38.61
C ILE A 332 -8.84 25.43 -38.99
N THR A 333 -8.95 26.76 -38.90
CA THR A 333 -7.86 27.68 -39.26
C THR A 333 -7.74 28.83 -38.27
N GLY A 334 -6.53 29.36 -38.08
CA GLY A 334 -6.28 30.48 -37.20
C GLY A 334 -6.15 30.07 -35.73
N GLY A 335 -6.41 30.98 -34.80
CA GLY A 335 -6.29 30.74 -33.38
C GLY A 335 -4.86 30.65 -32.85
N GLY A 336 -3.84 30.91 -33.68
CA GLY A 336 -2.42 30.81 -33.30
C GLY A 336 -1.83 29.42 -33.37
N GLY A 337 -2.66 28.38 -33.39
CA GLY A 337 -2.27 26.97 -33.50
C GLY A 337 -2.45 26.35 -34.87
N SER A 338 -2.14 25.06 -34.95
CA SER A 338 -2.27 24.27 -36.19
C SER A 338 -2.55 22.79 -35.86
N GLY A 339 -2.92 22.04 -36.92
CA GLY A 339 -3.11 20.59 -36.83
C GLY A 339 -4.46 20.11 -36.25
N ALA A 340 -5.30 20.98 -35.75
CA ALA A 340 -6.63 20.56 -35.28
C ALA A 340 -7.49 20.13 -36.47
N LEU A 341 -8.15 19.01 -36.34
CA LEU A 341 -9.06 18.43 -37.31
C LEU A 341 -10.41 18.10 -36.65
N ALA A 342 -11.48 18.32 -37.36
CA ALA A 342 -12.82 17.95 -36.91
C ALA A 342 -13.65 17.31 -38.03
N GLU A 343 -14.66 16.57 -37.65
CA GLU A 343 -15.60 15.90 -38.54
C GLU A 343 -17.04 16.33 -38.26
N ALA A 344 -17.83 16.47 -39.29
CA ALA A 344 -19.25 16.77 -39.15
C ALA A 344 -20.07 15.50 -39.07
N THR A 345 -21.09 15.48 -38.21
CA THR A 345 -22.11 14.44 -38.18
C THR A 345 -23.36 14.95 -38.91
N VAL A 346 -23.82 14.21 -39.92
CA VAL A 346 -25.03 14.54 -40.70
C VAL A 346 -26.16 13.56 -40.34
N VAL A 347 -27.28 14.10 -39.92
CA VAL A 347 -28.49 13.33 -39.65
C VAL A 347 -29.65 13.97 -40.41
N ALA A 348 -30.39 13.20 -41.17
CA ALA A 348 -31.56 13.66 -41.97
C ALA A 348 -31.23 14.93 -42.80
N THR A 349 -30.10 14.94 -43.50
CA THR A 349 -29.63 16.03 -44.35
C THR A 349 -29.21 17.34 -43.64
N VAL A 350 -29.05 17.31 -42.33
CA VAL A 350 -28.64 18.44 -41.51
C VAL A 350 -27.36 18.10 -40.77
N VAL A 351 -26.43 19.02 -40.63
CA VAL A 351 -25.25 18.88 -39.79
C VAL A 351 -25.67 19.06 -38.34
N THR A 352 -25.53 18.00 -37.51
CA THR A 352 -26.02 17.98 -36.15
C THR A 352 -24.92 18.12 -35.09
N ALA A 353 -23.67 17.80 -35.46
CA ALA A 353 -22.51 17.92 -34.53
C ALA A 353 -21.21 18.16 -35.32
N ILE A 354 -20.24 18.80 -34.64
CA ILE A 354 -18.84 18.90 -35.06
C ILE A 354 -18.01 18.23 -33.96
N THR A 355 -17.33 17.14 -34.28
CA THR A 355 -16.52 16.37 -33.35
C THR A 355 -15.04 16.56 -33.65
N LEU A 356 -14.26 16.95 -32.67
CA LEU A 356 -12.80 17.10 -32.78
C LEU A 356 -12.18 15.71 -32.92
N ILE A 357 -11.37 15.49 -33.96
CA ILE A 357 -10.71 14.22 -34.25
C ILE A 357 -9.17 14.29 -34.09
N ASP A 358 -8.62 15.49 -34.10
CA ASP A 358 -7.28 15.83 -33.66
C ASP A 358 -7.33 17.17 -32.94
N SER A 359 -6.72 17.24 -31.77
CA SER A 359 -6.74 18.46 -30.97
C SER A 359 -5.78 19.57 -31.47
N GLY A 360 -4.84 19.22 -32.36
CA GLY A 360 -3.78 20.12 -32.80
C GLY A 360 -2.93 20.64 -31.65
N ALA A 361 -2.16 21.68 -31.88
CA ALA A 361 -1.30 22.32 -30.90
C ALA A 361 -1.10 23.81 -31.11
N GLY A 362 -0.65 24.54 -30.08
CA GLY A 362 -0.28 25.94 -30.13
C GLY A 362 -1.43 26.94 -30.14
N TYR A 363 -2.66 26.54 -29.85
CA TYR A 363 -3.82 27.42 -29.84
C TYR A 363 -3.85 28.38 -28.65
N THR A 364 -3.92 29.68 -28.95
CA THR A 364 -4.01 30.77 -27.96
C THR A 364 -5.33 31.53 -27.98
N SER A 365 -6.12 31.30 -29.01
CA SER A 365 -7.47 31.87 -29.16
C SER A 365 -8.37 30.93 -29.99
N ALA A 366 -9.67 31.23 -30.02
CA ALA A 366 -10.64 30.41 -30.76
C ALA A 366 -10.35 30.45 -32.28
N PRO A 367 -10.19 29.28 -32.95
CA PRO A 367 -9.97 29.22 -34.39
C PRO A 367 -11.28 29.44 -35.16
N THR A 368 -11.14 29.74 -36.42
CA THR A 368 -12.27 29.78 -37.39
C THR A 368 -12.56 28.36 -37.89
N VAL A 369 -13.83 27.94 -37.79
CA VAL A 369 -14.30 26.65 -38.31
C VAL A 369 -15.13 26.88 -39.54
N THR A 370 -14.71 26.29 -40.66
CA THR A 370 -15.40 26.41 -41.97
C THR A 370 -15.94 25.05 -42.40
N ILE A 371 -17.21 25.00 -42.81
CA ILE A 371 -17.87 23.78 -43.27
C ILE A 371 -18.14 23.92 -44.77
N THR A 372 -17.64 23.00 -45.59
CA THR A 372 -17.74 23.05 -47.05
C THR A 372 -18.07 21.69 -47.66
N GLY A 373 -18.74 21.70 -48.80
CA GLY A 373 -19.09 20.47 -49.54
C GLY A 373 -20.32 19.75 -48.98
N GLY A 374 -20.43 18.44 -49.23
CA GLY A 374 -21.55 17.62 -48.75
C GLY A 374 -22.86 17.81 -49.50
N ALA A 375 -22.87 18.56 -50.62
CA ALA A 375 -24.02 18.92 -51.47
C ALA A 375 -25.12 19.76 -50.77
N GLY A 376 -25.00 20.08 -49.50
CA GLY A 376 -25.89 20.95 -48.72
C GLY A 376 -25.39 22.38 -48.62
N SER A 377 -26.17 23.23 -47.97
CA SER A 377 -25.80 24.64 -47.79
C SER A 377 -26.30 25.17 -46.41
N GLY A 378 -25.68 26.28 -45.98
CA GLY A 378 -26.09 26.99 -44.75
C GLY A 378 -25.59 26.40 -43.43
N ALA A 379 -24.80 25.34 -43.45
CA ALA A 379 -24.12 24.93 -42.23
C ALA A 379 -22.97 25.89 -41.87
N ALA A 380 -22.96 26.36 -40.67
CA ALA A 380 -21.93 27.24 -40.13
C ALA A 380 -21.69 26.96 -38.65
N PHE A 381 -20.44 27.04 -38.23
CA PHE A 381 -20.07 26.94 -36.82
C PHE A 381 -19.34 28.21 -36.41
N THR A 382 -19.96 28.95 -35.51
CA THR A 382 -19.35 30.15 -34.97
C THR A 382 -18.64 29.77 -33.66
N SER A 383 -17.31 29.69 -33.72
CA SER A 383 -16.47 29.40 -32.55
C SER A 383 -16.52 30.58 -31.57
N ALA A 384 -16.97 30.33 -30.35
CA ALA A 384 -17.05 31.36 -29.32
C ALA A 384 -15.88 31.32 -28.35
N ALA A 385 -15.39 30.13 -28.01
CA ALA A 385 -14.28 29.92 -27.07
C ALA A 385 -13.62 28.56 -27.29
N ILE A 386 -12.42 28.42 -26.78
CA ILE A 386 -11.72 27.15 -26.66
C ILE A 386 -11.25 26.96 -25.21
N THR A 387 -11.19 25.74 -24.78
CA THR A 387 -10.40 25.36 -23.62
C THR A 387 -9.14 24.63 -24.14
N THR A 388 -7.99 25.02 -23.67
CA THR A 388 -6.72 24.40 -24.07
C THR A 388 -6.10 23.61 -22.92
N GLY A 389 -5.26 22.64 -23.25
CA GLY A 389 -4.44 21.87 -22.30
C GLY A 389 -2.99 21.86 -22.75
N SER A 390 -2.09 21.77 -21.78
CA SER A 390 -0.65 21.68 -22.03
C SER A 390 0.03 20.60 -21.20
N LEU A 391 -0.72 19.73 -20.53
CA LEU A 391 -0.18 18.68 -19.68
C LEU A 391 0.08 17.41 -20.50
N LYS A 392 1.34 16.98 -20.55
CA LYS A 392 1.71 15.66 -21.10
C LYS A 392 1.30 14.58 -20.11
N MET A 393 0.36 13.75 -20.51
CA MET A 393 -0.22 12.73 -19.60
C MET A 393 0.46 11.38 -19.70
N VAL A 394 0.93 11.01 -20.91
CA VAL A 394 1.46 9.67 -21.17
C VAL A 394 2.71 9.71 -22.02
N THR A 395 3.49 8.63 -21.90
CA THR A 395 4.54 8.25 -22.87
C THR A 395 4.12 6.96 -23.56
N GLY A 396 4.28 6.89 -24.87
CA GLY A 396 4.03 5.69 -25.67
C GLY A 396 5.33 4.93 -25.96
N THR A 397 5.29 3.62 -25.87
CA THR A 397 6.41 2.74 -26.25
C THR A 397 5.89 1.59 -27.11
N ASN A 398 6.72 1.16 -28.09
CA ASN A 398 6.46 -0.05 -28.84
C ASN A 398 7.11 -1.24 -28.12
N VAL A 399 6.32 -2.23 -27.78
CA VAL A 399 6.80 -3.48 -27.19
C VAL A 399 6.22 -4.64 -28.00
N SER A 400 7.02 -5.22 -28.87
CA SER A 400 6.60 -6.34 -29.74
C SER A 400 5.31 -6.06 -30.51
N ASP A 401 5.28 -4.96 -31.24
CA ASP A 401 4.13 -4.47 -32.04
C ASP A 401 2.87 -4.13 -31.21
N THR A 402 3.06 -3.90 -29.94
CA THR A 402 2.00 -3.47 -29.00
C THR A 402 2.33 -2.08 -28.48
N LEU A 403 1.39 -1.15 -28.61
CA LEU A 403 1.50 0.20 -28.04
C LEU A 403 1.27 0.13 -26.54
N GLN A 404 2.27 0.47 -25.75
CA GLN A 404 2.13 0.71 -24.32
C GLN A 404 2.07 2.21 -24.05
N LEU A 405 1.00 2.67 -23.42
CA LEU A 405 0.84 4.04 -22.92
C LEU A 405 1.06 4.01 -21.41
N ASN A 406 2.11 4.67 -20.94
CA ASN A 406 2.44 4.76 -19.53
C ASN A 406 2.17 6.18 -19.05
N ALA A 407 1.51 6.35 -17.89
CA ALA A 407 1.35 7.65 -17.27
C ALA A 407 2.74 8.25 -16.96
N VAL A 408 2.89 9.56 -17.13
CA VAL A 408 4.15 10.27 -16.86
C VAL A 408 4.47 10.29 -15.36
N LEU A 409 3.42 10.41 -14.53
CA LEU A 409 3.55 10.43 -13.08
C LEU A 409 2.88 9.19 -12.47
N PRO A 410 3.37 8.69 -11.33
CA PRO A 410 2.68 7.63 -10.60
C PRO A 410 1.44 8.15 -9.85
N GLY A 411 0.61 7.23 -9.38
CA GLY A 411 -0.55 7.51 -8.55
C GLY A 411 -1.83 7.83 -9.33
N THR A 412 -2.97 7.80 -8.63
CA THR A 412 -4.29 7.94 -9.24
C THR A 412 -4.57 9.32 -9.82
N ALA A 413 -3.85 10.35 -9.36
CA ALA A 413 -3.96 11.71 -9.92
C ALA A 413 -3.49 11.79 -11.37
N SER A 414 -2.66 10.86 -11.81
CA SER A 414 -2.15 10.75 -13.18
C SER A 414 -2.88 9.70 -14.03
N ALA A 415 -3.95 9.11 -13.53
CA ALA A 415 -4.78 8.18 -14.29
C ALA A 415 -5.33 8.87 -15.54
N PHE A 416 -5.28 8.17 -16.65
CA PHE A 416 -5.79 8.65 -17.94
C PHE A 416 -6.84 7.68 -18.47
N SER A 417 -7.71 8.20 -19.33
CA SER A 417 -8.67 7.39 -20.08
C SER A 417 -8.32 7.39 -21.56
N VAL A 418 -8.60 6.30 -22.23
CA VAL A 418 -8.35 6.18 -23.67
C VAL A 418 -9.61 5.74 -24.39
N SER A 419 -9.97 6.47 -25.44
CA SER A 419 -10.99 6.05 -26.40
C SER A 419 -10.36 5.84 -27.77
N LEU A 420 -10.81 4.83 -28.50
CA LEU A 420 -10.26 4.38 -29.76
C LEU A 420 -11.27 4.49 -30.89
N TYR A 421 -10.80 4.85 -32.05
CA TYR A 421 -11.58 4.85 -33.27
C TYR A 421 -10.68 4.54 -34.48
N THR A 422 -11.12 3.64 -35.33
CA THR A 422 -10.45 3.35 -36.61
C THR A 422 -11.41 3.67 -37.77
N ALA A 423 -10.96 4.43 -38.75
CA ALA A 423 -11.80 4.93 -39.83
C ALA A 423 -11.79 4.04 -41.08
N ASN A 424 -11.37 2.78 -41.01
CA ASN A 424 -11.32 1.89 -42.18
C ASN A 424 -11.80 0.46 -41.88
N ASN A 425 -12.17 -0.24 -42.96
CA ASN A 425 -13.03 -1.41 -42.96
C ASN A 425 -12.43 -2.67 -42.37
N SER A 426 -11.12 -2.74 -42.09
CA SER A 426 -10.48 -3.98 -41.62
C SER A 426 -9.39 -3.76 -40.61
N ALA A 427 -8.83 -2.57 -40.44
CA ALA A 427 -7.85 -2.26 -39.43
C ALA A 427 -8.52 -1.99 -38.09
N THR A 428 -7.96 -2.53 -37.02
CA THR A 428 -8.46 -2.37 -35.65
C THR A 428 -7.33 -1.95 -34.72
N LEU A 429 -7.67 -1.27 -33.61
CA LEU A 429 -6.78 -1.05 -32.49
C LEU A 429 -7.52 -1.56 -31.25
N VAL A 430 -7.03 -2.61 -30.66
CA VAL A 430 -7.73 -3.32 -29.58
C VAL A 430 -6.97 -3.17 -28.28
N LYS A 431 -7.68 -2.82 -27.20
CA LYS A 431 -7.12 -2.78 -25.86
C LYS A 431 -6.71 -4.19 -25.42
N SER A 432 -5.48 -4.35 -25.00
CA SER A 432 -4.97 -5.60 -24.43
C SER A 432 -5.44 -5.77 -22.98
N ALA A 433 -5.42 -7.00 -22.52
CA ALA A 433 -5.66 -7.32 -21.11
C ALA A 433 -4.52 -6.90 -20.16
N ASP A 434 -3.33 -6.62 -20.70
CA ASP A 434 -2.18 -6.16 -19.92
C ASP A 434 -2.31 -4.66 -19.62
N THR A 435 -3.08 -4.36 -18.57
CA THR A 435 -3.30 -3.01 -18.05
C THR A 435 -2.89 -2.94 -16.59
N ILE A 436 -2.26 -1.83 -16.21
CA ILE A 436 -1.95 -1.50 -14.81
C ILE A 436 -2.79 -0.28 -14.44
N SER A 437 -3.62 -0.43 -13.41
CA SER A 437 -4.35 0.71 -12.86
C SER A 437 -3.42 1.57 -12.01
N ALA A 438 -3.62 2.88 -12.05
CA ALA A 438 -2.92 3.80 -11.16
C ALA A 438 -3.35 3.55 -9.70
N VAL A 439 -2.37 3.51 -8.81
CA VAL A 439 -2.59 3.26 -7.38
C VAL A 439 -1.81 4.28 -6.57
N ASN A 440 -2.45 4.84 -5.55
CA ASN A 440 -1.76 5.63 -4.53
C ASN A 440 -1.33 4.74 -3.37
N GLN A 441 -0.22 5.09 -2.73
CA GLN A 441 0.17 4.52 -1.45
C GLN A 441 -0.99 4.56 -0.44
N GLY A 442 -1.15 3.48 0.33
CA GLY A 442 -2.22 3.37 1.32
C GLY A 442 -3.16 2.21 1.03
N TRP A 443 -4.35 2.22 1.66
CA TRP A 443 -5.33 1.17 1.47
C TRP A 443 -6.01 1.25 0.11
N VAL A 444 -5.91 0.19 -0.66
CA VAL A 444 -6.53 0.04 -1.98
C VAL A 444 -7.50 -1.12 -1.94
N GLN A 445 -8.73 -0.88 -2.42
CA GLN A 445 -9.73 -1.94 -2.50
C GLN A 445 -9.35 -2.95 -3.59
N VAL A 446 -9.42 -4.23 -3.24
CA VAL A 446 -9.20 -5.33 -4.18
C VAL A 446 -10.46 -5.54 -5.03
N ASP A 447 -10.29 -5.61 -6.35
CA ASP A 447 -11.34 -6.13 -7.22
C ASP A 447 -11.32 -7.65 -7.13
N LEU A 448 -12.36 -8.23 -6.53
CA LEU A 448 -12.48 -9.68 -6.32
C LEU A 448 -12.85 -10.44 -7.60
N GLY A 449 -13.19 -9.70 -8.67
CA GLY A 449 -13.46 -10.25 -9.99
C GLY A 449 -14.83 -10.93 -10.15
N GLN A 450 -14.95 -11.64 -11.24
CA GLN A 450 -16.17 -12.31 -11.68
C GLN A 450 -15.86 -13.74 -12.13
N TYR A 451 -16.85 -14.62 -11.99
CA TYR A 451 -16.72 -16.00 -12.40
C TYR A 451 -18.02 -16.54 -13.01
N ILE A 452 -17.91 -17.62 -13.78
CA ILE A 452 -19.04 -18.36 -14.29
C ILE A 452 -18.89 -19.84 -13.91
N ARG A 453 -19.96 -20.44 -13.41
CA ARG A 453 -19.98 -21.87 -13.13
C ARG A 453 -20.28 -22.64 -14.40
N TYR A 454 -19.63 -23.77 -14.60
CA TYR A 454 -19.86 -24.61 -15.76
C TYR A 454 -20.14 -26.08 -15.39
N THR A 455 -20.79 -26.74 -16.29
CA THR A 455 -21.08 -28.18 -16.23
C THR A 455 -20.84 -28.83 -17.61
N SER A 456 -20.85 -30.15 -17.68
CA SER A 456 -20.66 -30.88 -18.93
C SER A 456 -19.40 -30.46 -19.68
N GLY A 457 -18.30 -30.24 -18.93
CA GLY A 457 -17.02 -29.87 -19.52
C GLY A 457 -16.44 -30.99 -20.33
N THR A 458 -16.38 -30.80 -21.68
CA THR A 458 -15.90 -31.81 -22.66
C THR A 458 -14.53 -31.48 -23.22
N GLY A 459 -14.08 -30.26 -23.09
CA GLY A 459 -12.82 -29.79 -23.66
C GLY A 459 -12.01 -28.96 -22.67
N VAL A 460 -10.69 -29.07 -22.78
CA VAL A 460 -9.77 -28.26 -21.98
C VAL A 460 -9.91 -26.79 -22.36
N VAL A 461 -10.01 -25.95 -21.38
CA VAL A 461 -9.91 -24.48 -21.46
C VAL A 461 -8.65 -24.09 -20.73
N SER A 462 -7.84 -23.24 -21.34
CA SER A 462 -6.56 -22.80 -20.78
C SER A 462 -6.65 -21.38 -20.24
N ILE A 463 -5.77 -21.03 -19.32
CA ILE A 463 -5.59 -19.64 -18.88
C ILE A 463 -5.14 -18.81 -20.10
N GLY A 464 -5.78 -17.64 -20.31
CA GLY A 464 -5.55 -16.78 -21.47
C GLY A 464 -6.51 -17.00 -22.63
N ASP A 465 -7.29 -18.10 -22.64
CA ASP A 465 -8.32 -18.30 -23.66
C ASP A 465 -9.42 -17.24 -23.57
N THR A 466 -9.98 -16.86 -24.72
CA THR A 466 -11.21 -16.09 -24.76
C THR A 466 -12.40 -17.03 -24.75
N LEU A 467 -13.14 -17.02 -23.66
CA LEU A 467 -14.40 -17.76 -23.53
C LEU A 467 -15.54 -16.96 -24.16
N SER A 468 -16.37 -17.59 -24.98
CA SER A 468 -17.54 -16.96 -25.57
C SER A 468 -18.81 -17.75 -25.29
N GLY A 469 -19.91 -17.04 -25.04
CA GLY A 469 -21.24 -17.61 -24.96
C GLY A 469 -21.85 -17.73 -26.38
N SER A 470 -22.17 -18.94 -26.79
CA SER A 470 -22.63 -19.17 -28.18
C SER A 470 -23.99 -18.53 -28.48
N THR A 471 -24.82 -18.28 -27.48
CA THR A 471 -26.17 -17.72 -27.63
C THR A 471 -26.15 -16.20 -27.36
N SER A 472 -25.44 -15.78 -26.34
CA SER A 472 -25.38 -14.38 -25.90
C SER A 472 -24.39 -13.55 -26.72
N GLY A 473 -23.37 -14.16 -27.31
CA GLY A 473 -22.23 -13.45 -27.91
C GLY A 473 -21.32 -12.80 -26.87
N ALA A 474 -21.60 -13.02 -25.58
CA ALA A 474 -20.74 -12.51 -24.50
C ALA A 474 -19.35 -13.11 -24.60
N THR A 475 -18.33 -12.35 -24.22
CA THR A 475 -16.93 -12.82 -24.20
C THR A 475 -16.26 -12.45 -22.89
N GLY A 476 -15.25 -13.23 -22.49
CA GLY A 476 -14.43 -12.96 -21.33
C GLY A 476 -13.10 -13.71 -21.39
N TYR A 477 -12.05 -13.11 -20.84
CA TYR A 477 -10.74 -13.74 -20.74
C TYR A 477 -10.69 -14.68 -19.53
N VAL A 478 -10.25 -15.92 -19.74
CA VAL A 478 -10.09 -16.95 -18.70
C VAL A 478 -8.82 -16.67 -17.91
N ARG A 479 -8.96 -16.43 -16.62
CA ARG A 479 -7.86 -16.21 -15.67
C ARG A 479 -7.53 -17.43 -14.83
N ARG A 480 -8.55 -18.17 -14.42
CA ARG A 480 -8.40 -19.43 -13.68
C ARG A 480 -9.43 -20.44 -14.16
N VAL A 481 -9.03 -21.67 -14.13
CA VAL A 481 -9.89 -22.83 -14.43
C VAL A 481 -9.88 -23.75 -13.22
N ILE A 482 -11.02 -23.92 -12.59
CA ILE A 482 -11.19 -24.77 -11.40
C ILE A 482 -12.11 -25.92 -11.77
N ILE A 483 -11.65 -27.14 -11.54
CA ILE A 483 -12.46 -28.35 -11.68
C ILE A 483 -12.84 -28.81 -10.28
N GLN A 484 -14.12 -28.78 -9.95
CA GLN A 484 -14.61 -29.20 -8.64
C GLN A 484 -14.97 -30.69 -8.64
N THR A 485 -15.53 -31.19 -9.74
CA THR A 485 -15.90 -32.60 -9.91
C THR A 485 -15.80 -33.03 -11.36
N GLY A 486 -15.61 -34.35 -11.58
CA GLY A 486 -15.51 -34.90 -12.91
C GLY A 486 -14.18 -34.64 -13.61
N ALA A 487 -14.14 -34.90 -14.91
CA ALA A 487 -12.97 -34.63 -15.76
C ALA A 487 -13.39 -34.24 -17.18
N HIS A 488 -12.61 -33.39 -17.83
CA HIS A 488 -12.85 -33.00 -19.23
C HIS A 488 -12.82 -34.20 -20.18
N GLY A 489 -11.93 -35.18 -19.95
CA GLY A 489 -11.83 -36.38 -20.78
C GLY A 489 -13.05 -37.31 -20.76
N THR A 490 -13.89 -37.23 -19.73
CA THR A 490 -15.15 -37.97 -19.61
C THR A 490 -16.39 -37.13 -19.93
N GLY A 491 -16.20 -35.83 -20.25
CA GLY A 491 -17.28 -34.93 -20.63
C GLY A 491 -18.21 -34.52 -19.49
N ASN A 492 -17.81 -34.75 -18.25
CA ASN A 492 -18.62 -34.48 -17.05
C ASN A 492 -17.97 -33.48 -16.07
N ALA A 493 -16.92 -32.80 -16.48
CA ALA A 493 -16.29 -31.82 -15.64
C ALA A 493 -17.26 -30.69 -15.24
N LYS A 494 -17.26 -30.34 -13.96
CA LYS A 494 -18.00 -29.23 -13.39
C LYS A 494 -17.05 -28.37 -12.59
N GLY A 495 -17.25 -27.06 -12.63
CA GLY A 495 -16.38 -26.15 -11.89
C GLY A 495 -16.63 -24.68 -12.19
N ILE A 496 -15.58 -23.90 -12.16
CA ILE A 496 -15.61 -22.44 -12.24
C ILE A 496 -14.56 -21.95 -13.26
N PHE A 497 -14.95 -21.03 -14.14
CA PHE A 497 -14.04 -20.18 -14.88
C PHE A 497 -14.04 -18.79 -14.25
N VAL A 498 -12.88 -18.34 -13.77
CA VAL A 498 -12.67 -16.94 -13.34
C VAL A 498 -12.35 -16.14 -14.58
N LEU A 499 -13.11 -15.06 -14.79
CA LEU A 499 -13.06 -14.25 -16.01
C LEU A 499 -12.67 -12.81 -15.74
N SER A 500 -12.03 -12.19 -16.72
CA SER A 500 -11.79 -10.74 -16.76
C SER A 500 -12.12 -10.17 -18.14
N ASN A 501 -12.12 -8.83 -18.27
CA ASN A 501 -12.40 -8.14 -19.54
C ASN A 501 -13.66 -8.64 -20.23
N ILE A 502 -14.73 -8.70 -19.46
CA ILE A 502 -15.99 -9.27 -19.90
C ILE A 502 -16.77 -8.27 -20.75
N THR A 503 -17.26 -8.72 -21.90
CA THR A 503 -18.12 -7.96 -22.80
C THR A 503 -19.42 -8.72 -23.00
N GLY A 504 -20.55 -8.04 -22.83
CA GLY A 504 -21.87 -8.66 -22.88
C GLY A 504 -22.27 -9.41 -21.61
N THR A 505 -23.32 -10.19 -21.65
CA THR A 505 -23.86 -10.93 -20.50
C THR A 505 -24.05 -12.39 -20.85
N PHE A 506 -23.33 -13.27 -20.17
CA PHE A 506 -23.48 -14.71 -20.32
C PHE A 506 -24.85 -15.19 -19.83
N GLN A 507 -25.44 -16.15 -20.54
CA GLN A 507 -26.74 -16.73 -20.20
C GLN A 507 -26.58 -18.10 -19.53
N THR A 508 -27.44 -18.42 -18.58
CA THR A 508 -27.47 -19.74 -17.95
C THR A 508 -27.90 -20.80 -18.96
N GLY A 509 -27.17 -21.91 -19.02
CA GLY A 509 -27.44 -23.04 -19.90
C GLY A 509 -26.82 -22.92 -21.28
N GLU A 510 -26.19 -21.79 -21.64
CA GLU A 510 -25.60 -21.64 -22.97
C GLU A 510 -24.29 -22.44 -23.13
N PRO A 511 -24.00 -22.92 -24.35
CA PRO A 511 -22.69 -23.49 -24.63
C PRO A 511 -21.57 -22.44 -24.53
N LEU A 512 -20.55 -22.77 -23.77
CA LEU A 512 -19.33 -21.98 -23.63
C LEU A 512 -18.27 -22.47 -24.62
N GLN A 513 -17.76 -21.57 -25.42
CA GLN A 513 -16.87 -21.88 -26.54
C GLN A 513 -15.51 -21.21 -26.41
N VAL A 514 -14.49 -21.86 -26.91
CA VAL A 514 -13.16 -21.28 -27.19
C VAL A 514 -12.88 -21.55 -28.66
N ASN A 515 -12.59 -20.51 -29.44
CA ASN A 515 -12.39 -20.61 -30.90
C ASN A 515 -13.54 -21.34 -31.61
N ALA A 516 -14.78 -20.94 -31.31
CA ALA A 516 -16.02 -21.54 -31.85
C ALA A 516 -16.23 -23.05 -31.53
N SER A 517 -15.39 -23.63 -30.67
CA SER A 517 -15.52 -25.02 -30.21
C SER A 517 -16.14 -25.04 -28.81
N THR A 518 -17.28 -25.73 -28.66
CA THR A 518 -17.95 -25.90 -27.36
C THR A 518 -17.05 -26.69 -26.42
N LYS A 519 -16.77 -26.13 -25.25
CA LYS A 519 -15.94 -26.74 -24.20
C LYS A 519 -16.74 -27.16 -22.98
N ALA A 520 -17.79 -26.41 -22.65
CA ALA A 520 -18.65 -26.68 -21.50
C ALA A 520 -20.03 -26.04 -21.73
N ALA A 521 -20.95 -26.22 -20.80
CA ALA A 521 -22.18 -25.44 -20.72
C ALA A 521 -22.16 -24.58 -19.45
N SER A 522 -22.64 -23.36 -19.52
CA SER A 522 -22.78 -22.55 -18.32
C SER A 522 -23.84 -23.15 -17.38
N SER A 523 -23.58 -23.21 -16.10
CA SER A 523 -24.57 -23.64 -15.11
C SER A 523 -25.12 -22.46 -14.28
N SER A 524 -24.55 -21.30 -14.45
CA SER A 524 -25.02 -20.03 -13.87
C SER A 524 -24.93 -18.90 -14.89
N ALA A 525 -25.57 -17.76 -14.61
CA ALA A 525 -25.17 -16.48 -15.20
C ALA A 525 -23.78 -16.10 -14.69
N LEU A 526 -23.20 -15.03 -15.24
CA LEU A 526 -21.99 -14.44 -14.70
C LEU A 526 -22.22 -13.96 -13.26
N GLU A 527 -21.38 -14.39 -12.33
CA GLU A 527 -21.47 -14.05 -10.92
C GLU A 527 -20.33 -13.09 -10.55
N THR A 528 -20.66 -11.96 -9.93
CA THR A 528 -19.69 -11.05 -9.34
C THR A 528 -19.46 -11.45 -7.89
N VAL A 529 -18.20 -11.51 -7.45
CA VAL A 529 -17.87 -11.80 -6.05
C VAL A 529 -18.33 -10.63 -5.18
N ASN A 530 -19.31 -10.87 -4.33
CA ASN A 530 -19.84 -9.91 -3.36
C ASN A 530 -19.89 -10.58 -1.99
N LEU A 531 -19.12 -10.04 -1.04
CA LEU A 531 -19.01 -10.61 0.31
C LEU A 531 -20.12 -10.07 1.21
N ILE A 532 -20.82 -10.95 1.88
CA ILE A 532 -21.83 -10.61 2.89
C ILE A 532 -21.12 -9.99 4.09
N PRO A 533 -21.61 -8.84 4.63
CA PRO A 533 -20.96 -8.16 5.74
C PRO A 533 -21.20 -8.86 7.08
N GLY A 534 -20.40 -8.52 8.07
CA GLY A 534 -20.57 -8.96 9.46
C GLY A 534 -19.75 -10.17 9.87
N GLY A 535 -19.20 -10.93 8.93
CA GLY A 535 -18.34 -12.09 9.19
C GLY A 535 -17.00 -11.70 9.83
N ARG A 536 -16.41 -12.60 10.58
CA ARG A 536 -15.04 -12.45 11.07
C ARG A 536 -14.14 -13.46 10.39
N TYR A 537 -13.12 -12.97 9.70
CA TYR A 537 -12.27 -13.79 8.87
C TYR A 537 -11.22 -14.55 9.68
N GLU A 538 -11.06 -15.83 9.35
CA GLU A 538 -9.95 -16.69 9.73
C GLU A 538 -9.19 -17.12 8.47
N PHE A 539 -7.87 -17.19 8.55
CA PHE A 539 -7.02 -17.38 7.38
C PHE A 539 -5.98 -18.48 7.59
N GLU A 540 -5.57 -19.06 6.49
CA GLU A 540 -4.47 -20.03 6.42
C GLU A 540 -3.70 -19.83 5.11
N ASN A 541 -2.38 -19.62 5.19
CA ASN A 541 -1.52 -19.67 4.00
C ASN A 541 -1.05 -21.10 3.81
N TYR A 542 -1.40 -21.73 2.70
CA TYR A 542 -1.02 -23.10 2.45
C TYR A 542 -0.69 -23.36 0.98
N ASN A 543 0.16 -24.36 0.74
CA ASN A 543 0.63 -24.73 -0.59
C ASN A 543 0.23 -26.17 -0.92
N PHE A 544 -0.94 -26.37 -1.51
CA PHE A 544 -1.42 -27.69 -1.96
C PHE A 544 -0.63 -28.21 -3.16
N GLY A 545 -0.18 -27.33 -4.06
CA GLY A 545 0.53 -27.70 -5.28
C GLY A 545 2.02 -28.00 -5.08
N GLY A 546 2.61 -27.62 -3.96
CA GLY A 546 4.00 -27.90 -3.59
C GLY A 546 5.07 -27.08 -4.29
N THR A 547 4.72 -26.11 -5.13
CA THR A 547 5.65 -25.15 -5.75
C THR A 547 5.48 -23.76 -5.14
N THR A 548 6.49 -22.89 -5.21
CA THR A 548 6.41 -21.52 -4.66
C THR A 548 5.27 -20.73 -5.28
N SER A 549 5.00 -20.92 -6.57
CA SER A 549 3.91 -20.26 -7.29
C SER A 549 2.51 -20.78 -6.93
N THR A 550 2.38 -21.85 -6.15
CA THR A 550 1.11 -22.42 -5.71
C THR A 550 0.82 -22.22 -4.22
N ASN A 551 1.61 -21.38 -3.53
CA ASN A 551 1.23 -20.87 -2.21
C ASN A 551 0.01 -19.95 -2.36
N ARG A 552 -1.01 -20.13 -1.54
CA ARG A 552 -2.28 -19.42 -1.60
C ARG A 552 -2.75 -19.02 -0.21
N MET A 553 -3.52 -17.93 -0.16
CA MET A 553 -4.27 -17.56 1.03
C MET A 553 -5.65 -18.21 0.95
N TYR A 554 -6.00 -18.97 1.97
CA TYR A 554 -7.32 -19.53 2.18
C TYR A 554 -8.00 -18.84 3.34
N GLY A 555 -9.32 -18.70 3.31
CA GLY A 555 -10.04 -18.10 4.43
C GLY A 555 -11.53 -18.44 4.45
N CYS A 556 -12.13 -18.15 5.59
CA CYS A 556 -13.57 -18.23 5.82
C CYS A 556 -14.00 -17.23 6.88
N ASP A 557 -15.30 -16.93 6.99
CA ASP A 557 -15.81 -15.88 7.91
C ASP A 557 -17.13 -16.24 8.60
N GLY A 558 -17.68 -17.43 8.33
CA GLY A 558 -18.96 -17.88 8.87
C GLY A 558 -20.21 -17.33 8.18
N PHE A 559 -20.06 -16.46 7.17
CA PHE A 559 -21.15 -15.83 6.42
C PHE A 559 -21.08 -16.13 4.92
N ASN A 560 -19.86 -16.18 4.40
CA ASN A 560 -19.58 -16.41 2.99
C ASN A 560 -18.99 -17.82 2.78
N PRO A 561 -19.02 -18.37 1.53
CA PRO A 561 -18.22 -19.54 1.20
C PRO A 561 -16.74 -19.33 1.54
N ALA A 562 -16.05 -20.41 1.88
CA ALA A 562 -14.60 -20.35 1.99
C ALA A 562 -13.99 -19.93 0.63
N PHE A 563 -12.77 -19.44 0.66
CA PHE A 563 -12.13 -18.93 -0.54
C PHE A 563 -10.65 -19.30 -0.64
N GLU A 564 -10.15 -19.25 -1.86
CA GLU A 564 -8.74 -19.17 -2.19
C GLU A 564 -8.47 -17.79 -2.81
N PHE A 565 -7.35 -17.17 -2.46
CA PHE A 565 -6.86 -15.94 -3.08
C PHE A 565 -5.39 -16.13 -3.49
N ASP A 566 -5.07 -15.83 -4.75
CA ASP A 566 -3.74 -16.06 -5.32
C ASP A 566 -2.88 -14.78 -5.44
N GLY A 567 -3.39 -13.66 -5.00
CA GLY A 567 -2.80 -12.33 -5.12
C GLY A 567 -3.56 -11.43 -6.09
N ASP A 568 -4.19 -12.04 -7.11
CA ASP A 568 -4.92 -11.32 -8.15
C ASP A 568 -6.41 -11.67 -8.17
N TYR A 569 -6.76 -12.97 -7.96
CA TYR A 569 -8.12 -13.48 -8.16
C TYR A 569 -8.66 -14.16 -6.92
N TRP A 570 -9.92 -13.85 -6.61
CA TRP A 570 -10.71 -14.51 -5.58
C TRP A 570 -11.47 -15.70 -6.16
N ILE A 571 -11.34 -16.84 -5.53
CA ILE A 571 -11.96 -18.08 -5.99
C ILE A 571 -12.79 -18.66 -4.86
N PRO A 572 -14.13 -18.67 -4.97
CA PRO A 572 -14.98 -19.28 -3.96
C PRO A 572 -14.81 -20.79 -3.95
N ILE A 573 -14.76 -21.38 -2.77
CA ILE A 573 -14.71 -22.81 -2.54
C ILE A 573 -16.12 -23.27 -2.15
N PHE A 574 -16.75 -24.08 -3.01
CA PHE A 574 -18.07 -24.64 -2.75
C PHE A 574 -17.95 -26.07 -2.27
N THR A 575 -18.39 -26.34 -1.04
CA THR A 575 -18.33 -27.68 -0.43
C THR A 575 -19.54 -28.54 -0.76
N GLY A 576 -20.64 -27.92 -1.20
CA GLY A 576 -21.90 -28.59 -1.48
C GLY A 576 -22.83 -28.72 -0.27
N MET A 577 -22.51 -28.02 0.83
CA MET A 577 -23.39 -27.88 1.97
C MET A 577 -24.57 -26.95 1.64
N ASP A 578 -25.73 -27.22 2.23
CA ASP A 578 -26.93 -26.36 2.07
C ASP A 578 -26.69 -24.93 2.56
N VAL A 579 -25.92 -24.78 3.65
CA VAL A 579 -25.40 -23.51 4.17
C VAL A 579 -23.88 -23.59 4.08
N ASP A 580 -23.34 -23.08 2.99
CA ASP A 580 -21.91 -23.18 2.65
C ASP A 580 -21.14 -21.95 3.17
N SER A 581 -21.19 -21.77 4.49
CA SER A 581 -20.56 -20.66 5.20
C SER A 581 -19.74 -21.18 6.38
N PRO A 582 -18.54 -21.70 6.14
CA PRO A 582 -17.68 -22.23 7.19
C PRO A 582 -17.10 -21.11 8.07
N ARG A 583 -16.91 -21.44 9.37
CA ARG A 583 -16.48 -20.48 10.39
C ARG A 583 -15.01 -20.58 10.74
N HIS A 584 -14.46 -21.78 10.78
CA HIS A 584 -13.04 -22.03 11.07
C HIS A 584 -12.39 -22.83 9.95
N ILE A 585 -11.10 -22.56 9.74
CA ILE A 585 -10.30 -23.14 8.68
C ILE A 585 -8.96 -23.64 9.24
N ALA A 586 -8.50 -24.78 8.76
CA ALA A 586 -7.16 -25.28 9.01
C ALA A 586 -6.67 -26.16 7.87
N ALA A 587 -5.41 -26.05 7.51
CA ALA A 587 -4.78 -26.98 6.58
C ALA A 587 -4.01 -28.05 7.37
N HIS A 588 -4.37 -29.33 7.18
CA HIS A 588 -3.73 -30.45 7.86
C HIS A 588 -3.56 -31.64 6.93
N LYS A 589 -2.35 -32.22 6.88
CA LYS A 589 -2.05 -33.41 6.06
C LYS A 589 -2.44 -33.27 4.58
N LYS A 590 -2.29 -32.10 3.99
CA LYS A 590 -2.71 -31.76 2.62
C LYS A 590 -4.23 -31.84 2.38
N HIS A 591 -5.03 -31.73 3.43
CA HIS A 591 -6.46 -31.52 3.35
C HIS A 591 -6.80 -30.12 3.89
N LEU A 592 -7.77 -29.46 3.29
CA LEU A 592 -8.39 -28.25 3.82
C LEU A 592 -9.56 -28.67 4.72
N PHE A 593 -9.49 -28.31 5.99
CA PHE A 593 -10.55 -28.56 6.98
C PHE A 593 -11.38 -27.30 7.15
N LEU A 594 -12.68 -27.46 7.14
CA LEU A 594 -13.66 -26.39 7.35
C LEU A 594 -14.67 -26.81 8.41
N SER A 595 -14.98 -25.91 9.35
CA SER A 595 -16.02 -26.15 10.36
C SER A 595 -17.34 -25.48 9.96
N PHE A 596 -18.42 -26.18 10.10
CA PHE A 596 -19.77 -25.68 9.84
C PHE A 596 -20.62 -25.71 11.11
N THR A 597 -21.77 -25.08 11.05
CA THR A 597 -22.75 -25.08 12.14
C THR A 597 -23.13 -26.49 12.58
N LYS A 598 -23.60 -26.64 13.82
CA LYS A 598 -24.00 -27.90 14.43
C LYS A 598 -22.87 -28.95 14.60
N GLY A 599 -21.60 -28.48 14.56
CA GLY A 599 -20.45 -29.32 14.81
C GLY A 599 -20.03 -30.23 13.66
N SER A 600 -20.37 -29.88 12.43
CA SER A 600 -19.87 -30.55 11.25
C SER A 600 -18.46 -30.07 10.93
N LEU A 601 -17.50 -30.96 10.90
CA LEU A 601 -16.14 -30.77 10.44
C LEU A 601 -15.97 -31.50 9.11
N GLN A 602 -15.74 -30.76 8.06
CA GLN A 602 -15.51 -31.33 6.74
C GLN A 602 -14.06 -31.12 6.30
N HIS A 603 -13.57 -32.00 5.45
CA HIS A 603 -12.28 -31.86 4.81
C HIS A 603 -12.33 -32.17 3.32
N SER A 604 -11.48 -31.44 2.58
CA SER A 604 -11.29 -31.62 1.14
C SER A 604 -10.58 -32.96 0.82
N SER A 605 -10.52 -33.27 -0.45
CA SER A 605 -9.66 -34.33 -0.98
C SER A 605 -8.19 -34.01 -0.72
N ILE A 606 -7.32 -35.02 -0.69
CA ILE A 606 -5.90 -34.82 -0.45
C ILE A 606 -5.25 -34.03 -1.61
N GLY A 607 -4.59 -32.91 -1.30
CA GLY A 607 -3.90 -32.07 -2.27
C GLY A 607 -4.80 -31.21 -3.16
N ASP A 608 -6.12 -31.28 -2.97
CA ASP A 608 -7.10 -30.53 -3.74
C ASP A 608 -8.08 -29.77 -2.83
N PRO A 609 -7.98 -28.44 -2.71
CA PRO A 609 -8.87 -27.65 -1.86
C PRO A 609 -10.28 -27.50 -2.44
N TYR A 610 -10.53 -27.90 -3.68
CA TYR A 610 -11.82 -27.79 -4.37
C TYR A 610 -12.60 -29.12 -4.44
N GLY A 611 -11.94 -30.25 -4.14
CA GLY A 611 -12.54 -31.60 -4.20
C GLY A 611 -13.27 -31.94 -2.89
N TRP A 612 -14.61 -31.80 -2.85
CA TRP A 612 -15.43 -32.04 -1.67
C TRP A 612 -16.36 -33.24 -1.81
N THR A 613 -16.08 -34.13 -2.74
CA THR A 613 -16.88 -35.32 -2.93
C THR A 613 -16.29 -36.52 -2.21
N VAL A 614 -17.13 -37.39 -1.64
CA VAL A 614 -16.71 -38.63 -0.94
C VAL A 614 -15.90 -39.54 -1.86
N VAL A 615 -16.25 -39.59 -3.15
CA VAL A 615 -15.56 -40.42 -4.14
C VAL A 615 -14.10 -40.00 -4.33
N THR A 616 -13.79 -38.71 -4.17
CA THR A 616 -12.43 -38.19 -4.27
C THR A 616 -11.67 -38.19 -2.93
N GLY A 617 -12.29 -38.66 -1.86
CA GLY A 617 -11.66 -38.82 -0.56
C GLY A 617 -11.96 -37.66 0.44
N ALA A 618 -12.95 -36.85 0.16
CA ALA A 618 -13.49 -35.92 1.14
C ALA A 618 -14.40 -36.67 2.14
N SER A 619 -14.53 -36.16 3.35
CA SER A 619 -15.50 -36.71 4.32
C SER A 619 -15.89 -35.68 5.39
N GLU A 620 -16.92 -36.08 6.16
CA GLU A 620 -17.43 -35.29 7.28
C GLU A 620 -17.20 -36.04 8.60
N LEU A 621 -16.83 -35.26 9.63
CA LEU A 621 -16.65 -35.72 11.01
C LEU A 621 -17.56 -34.90 11.91
N GLY A 622 -18.46 -35.57 12.67
CA GLY A 622 -19.37 -34.85 13.59
C GLY A 622 -18.79 -34.72 15.00
N THR A 623 -18.83 -33.56 15.59
CA THR A 623 -18.47 -33.32 16.99
C THR A 623 -19.69 -33.25 17.89
N GLY A 624 -20.89 -33.09 17.32
CA GLY A 624 -22.17 -33.00 18.01
C GLY A 624 -22.44 -31.67 18.72
N ASP A 625 -21.53 -30.70 18.67
CA ASP A 625 -21.68 -29.36 19.22
C ASP A 625 -20.86 -28.37 18.38
N GLU A 626 -21.16 -27.08 18.43
CA GLU A 626 -20.52 -26.06 17.60
C GLU A 626 -19.00 -26.02 17.84
N ILE A 627 -18.25 -26.02 16.72
CA ILE A 627 -16.79 -25.98 16.75
C ILE A 627 -16.36 -24.53 16.95
N THR A 628 -15.48 -24.29 17.91
CA THR A 628 -14.96 -22.98 18.27
C THR A 628 -13.54 -22.72 17.78
N ALA A 629 -12.80 -23.74 17.40
CA ALA A 629 -11.51 -23.58 16.73
C ALA A 629 -10.98 -24.92 16.18
N LEU A 630 -10.11 -24.80 15.19
CA LEU A 630 -9.28 -25.88 14.66
C LEU A 630 -7.82 -25.51 14.87
N GLN A 631 -7.03 -26.36 15.52
CA GLN A 631 -5.63 -26.06 15.79
C GLN A 631 -4.72 -27.24 15.46
N VAL A 632 -3.86 -27.06 14.47
CA VAL A 632 -2.82 -28.06 14.18
C VAL A 632 -1.78 -28.03 15.30
N MET A 633 -1.49 -29.20 15.85
CA MET A 633 -0.65 -29.39 17.01
C MET A 633 0.71 -30.00 16.67
N LYS A 634 1.62 -29.94 17.60
CA LYS A 634 2.88 -30.67 17.53
C LYS A 634 2.59 -32.20 17.51
N GLY A 635 3.30 -32.94 16.70
CA GLY A 635 3.14 -34.41 16.61
C GLY A 635 2.10 -34.85 15.59
N ASP A 636 1.80 -33.99 14.61
CA ASP A 636 0.95 -34.34 13.46
C ASP A 636 -0.51 -34.68 13.80
N ALA A 637 -1.04 -34.14 14.88
CA ALA A 637 -2.43 -34.22 15.27
C ALA A 637 -3.12 -32.85 15.15
N MET A 638 -4.42 -32.82 15.03
CA MET A 638 -5.21 -31.60 15.04
C MET A 638 -6.18 -31.61 16.20
N ALA A 639 -6.14 -30.56 17.05
CA ALA A 639 -7.14 -30.36 18.09
C ALA A 639 -8.37 -29.68 17.49
N VAL A 640 -9.53 -30.18 17.84
CA VAL A 640 -10.84 -29.62 17.48
C VAL A 640 -11.52 -29.24 18.78
N PHE A 641 -11.79 -27.97 18.93
CA PHE A 641 -12.41 -27.42 20.13
C PHE A 641 -13.89 -27.12 19.88
N ASN A 642 -14.69 -27.50 20.85
CA ASN A 642 -16.04 -26.97 21.02
C ASN A 642 -16.07 -26.12 22.29
N ARG A 643 -17.20 -25.47 22.59
CA ARG A 643 -17.28 -24.60 23.77
C ARG A 643 -16.96 -25.31 25.08
N ASN A 644 -17.41 -26.57 25.24
CA ASN A 644 -17.30 -27.34 26.51
C ASN A 644 -16.47 -28.61 26.36
N ARG A 645 -16.11 -29.00 25.17
CA ARG A 645 -15.40 -30.25 24.87
C ARG A 645 -14.24 -30.02 23.95
N SER A 646 -13.30 -30.92 23.97
CA SER A 646 -12.19 -30.95 23.05
C SER A 646 -11.94 -32.34 22.49
N TYR A 647 -11.54 -32.40 21.24
CA TYR A 647 -11.23 -33.62 20.53
C TYR A 647 -9.85 -33.51 19.90
N ILE A 648 -9.24 -34.68 19.64
CA ILE A 648 -8.00 -34.74 18.90
C ILE A 648 -8.21 -35.66 17.69
N LEU A 649 -7.92 -35.12 16.51
CA LEU A 649 -7.95 -35.83 15.25
C LEU A 649 -6.59 -36.44 14.97
N TYR A 650 -6.56 -37.76 14.87
CA TYR A 650 -5.41 -38.55 14.42
C TYR A 650 -5.69 -39.12 13.05
N GLY A 651 -4.62 -39.46 12.31
CA GLY A 651 -4.72 -40.05 11.00
C GLY A 651 -4.07 -39.18 9.92
N THR A 652 -4.21 -39.58 8.67
CA THR A 652 -3.58 -38.91 7.52
C THR A 652 -4.49 -38.75 6.32
N SER A 653 -5.64 -39.42 6.29
CA SER A 653 -6.60 -39.37 5.19
C SER A 653 -7.98 -39.85 5.63
N SER A 654 -8.98 -39.71 4.78
CA SER A 654 -10.36 -40.21 5.01
C SER A 654 -10.43 -41.66 5.38
N ALA A 655 -9.46 -42.49 4.95
CA ALA A 655 -9.42 -43.93 5.27
C ALA A 655 -9.05 -44.20 6.73
N ASN A 656 -8.40 -43.32 7.44
CA ASN A 656 -7.89 -43.58 8.78
C ASN A 656 -8.08 -42.42 9.78
N TRP A 657 -8.88 -41.40 9.46
CA TRP A 657 -9.24 -40.40 10.43
C TRP A 657 -9.88 -40.98 11.69
N ASN A 658 -9.39 -40.59 12.83
CA ASN A 658 -9.87 -41.01 14.13
C ASN A 658 -10.01 -39.80 15.06
N LEU A 659 -11.23 -39.29 15.15
CA LEU A 659 -11.58 -38.17 16.04
C LEU A 659 -11.87 -38.71 17.44
N ARG A 660 -10.97 -38.50 18.38
CA ARG A 660 -11.11 -38.96 19.78
C ARG A 660 -11.50 -37.82 20.67
N THR A 661 -12.50 -38.04 21.54
CA THR A 661 -12.81 -37.14 22.62
C THR A 661 -11.62 -37.08 23.57
N PHE A 662 -11.07 -35.90 23.75
CA PHE A 662 -9.97 -35.66 24.67
C PHE A 662 -10.49 -35.27 26.08
N SER A 663 -11.36 -34.25 26.10
CA SER A 663 -11.97 -33.79 27.36
C SER A 663 -13.46 -33.51 27.16
N VAL A 664 -14.26 -33.92 28.13
CA VAL A 664 -15.72 -33.65 28.19
C VAL A 664 -16.04 -32.40 29.00
N ASN A 665 -15.03 -31.83 29.70
CA ASN A 665 -15.18 -30.73 30.66
C ASN A 665 -14.19 -29.58 30.39
N SER A 666 -13.48 -29.59 29.26
CA SER A 666 -12.57 -28.50 28.83
C SER A 666 -12.72 -28.30 27.35
N GLY A 667 -13.30 -27.19 26.99
CA GLY A 667 -13.40 -26.72 25.62
C GLY A 667 -12.69 -25.37 25.47
N GLY A 668 -12.68 -24.78 24.31
CA GLY A 668 -12.04 -23.49 24.05
C GLY A 668 -13.05 -22.38 23.81
N ILE A 669 -12.77 -21.19 24.34
CA ILE A 669 -13.47 -19.98 23.93
C ILE A 669 -12.93 -19.59 22.55
N GLU A 670 -13.81 -19.26 21.64
CA GLU A 670 -13.49 -18.89 20.27
C GLU A 670 -12.47 -17.74 20.19
N TRP A 671 -11.56 -17.78 19.22
CA TRP A 671 -10.49 -16.82 18.97
C TRP A 671 -9.41 -16.72 20.08
N THR A 672 -9.40 -17.65 21.03
CA THR A 672 -8.41 -17.63 22.13
C THR A 672 -7.39 -18.77 22.05
N ILE A 673 -7.47 -19.61 21.03
CA ILE A 673 -6.64 -20.81 20.88
C ILE A 673 -5.40 -20.50 20.06
N GLN A 674 -4.21 -20.76 20.62
CA GLN A 674 -2.93 -20.53 19.97
C GLN A 674 -1.95 -21.67 20.25
N ASN A 675 -1.13 -22.00 19.26
CA ASN A 675 -0.05 -22.97 19.42
C ASN A 675 1.30 -22.26 19.55
N LEU A 676 1.85 -22.21 20.74
CA LEU A 676 3.20 -21.67 21.01
C LEU A 676 4.20 -22.84 21.09
N THR A 677 4.56 -23.30 22.26
CA THR A 677 5.28 -24.57 22.49
C THR A 677 4.30 -25.70 22.74
N GLU A 678 3.17 -25.38 23.27
CA GLU A 678 1.99 -26.18 23.55
C GLU A 678 0.75 -25.40 23.12
N THR A 679 -0.38 -26.05 22.95
CA THR A 679 -1.63 -25.38 22.64
C THR A 679 -2.17 -24.70 23.88
N ILE A 680 -2.28 -23.39 23.83
CA ILE A 680 -2.78 -22.53 24.93
C ILE A 680 -4.13 -21.96 24.50
N TYR A 681 -5.09 -21.97 25.40
CA TYR A 681 -6.44 -21.50 25.16
C TYR A 681 -7.12 -21.00 26.44
N LEU A 682 -8.21 -20.28 26.28
CA LEU A 682 -9.05 -19.84 27.39
C LEU A 682 -10.23 -20.79 27.51
N ASP A 683 -10.46 -21.33 28.73
CA ASP A 683 -11.64 -22.09 29.08
C ASP A 683 -12.35 -21.46 30.30
N ASP A 684 -13.36 -22.14 30.83
CA ASP A 684 -14.08 -21.64 32.01
C ASP A 684 -13.23 -21.55 33.27
N ARG A 685 -12.13 -22.31 33.36
CA ARG A 685 -11.18 -22.32 34.48
C ARG A 685 -10.13 -21.23 34.39
N GLY A 686 -9.93 -20.70 33.18
CA GLY A 686 -8.94 -19.69 32.87
C GLY A 686 -8.06 -20.05 31.68
N ILE A 687 -6.90 -19.40 31.56
CA ILE A 687 -5.92 -19.72 30.53
C ILE A 687 -5.30 -21.08 30.85
N THR A 688 -5.40 -21.99 29.92
CA THR A 688 -5.11 -23.42 30.08
C THR A 688 -4.17 -23.85 28.94
N ASN A 689 -3.31 -24.82 29.19
CA ASN A 689 -2.51 -25.45 28.14
C ASN A 689 -2.90 -26.92 27.96
N LEU A 690 -2.74 -27.35 26.70
CA LEU A 690 -2.88 -28.73 26.26
C LEU A 690 -1.50 -29.24 25.91
N ALA A 691 -0.89 -29.97 26.81
CA ALA A 691 0.48 -30.48 26.69
C ALA A 691 0.49 -31.96 26.31
N ALA A 692 1.38 -32.35 25.38
CA ALA A 692 1.62 -33.74 25.07
C ALA A 692 2.31 -34.46 26.24
N VAL A 693 1.74 -35.57 26.67
CA VAL A 693 2.33 -36.42 27.72
C VAL A 693 3.27 -37.43 27.04
N ASN A 694 4.56 -37.37 27.37
CA ASN A 694 5.63 -38.11 26.70
C ASN A 694 5.51 -39.64 26.68
N ALA A 695 4.63 -40.24 27.48
CA ALA A 695 4.60 -41.70 27.66
C ALA A 695 3.81 -42.46 26.58
N TYR A 696 2.74 -41.87 26.00
CA TYR A 696 1.84 -42.57 25.08
C TYR A 696 1.24 -41.70 23.94
N GLY A 697 1.76 -40.50 23.72
CA GLY A 697 1.18 -39.56 22.76
C GLY A 697 -0.13 -38.90 23.22
N ASP A 698 -0.51 -39.09 24.49
CA ASP A 698 -1.67 -38.46 25.10
C ASP A 698 -1.39 -37.02 25.54
N PHE A 699 -2.43 -36.26 25.78
CA PHE A 699 -2.36 -34.87 26.19
C PHE A 699 -2.93 -34.67 27.60
N ALA A 700 -2.38 -33.71 28.33
CA ALA A 700 -2.86 -33.29 29.65
C ALA A 700 -3.24 -31.82 29.68
N VAL A 701 -4.21 -31.48 30.48
CA VAL A 701 -4.70 -30.10 30.65
C VAL A 701 -4.23 -29.53 31.98
N SER A 702 -3.65 -28.31 31.92
CA SER A 702 -3.20 -27.60 33.12
C SER A 702 -3.54 -26.13 33.06
N THR A 703 -4.10 -25.60 34.18
CA THR A 703 -4.49 -24.19 34.25
C THR A 703 -3.28 -23.34 34.62
N LEU A 704 -2.92 -22.37 33.79
CA LEU A 704 -1.77 -21.48 33.92
C LEU A 704 -2.09 -20.22 34.72
N SER A 705 -3.32 -19.70 34.58
CA SER A 705 -3.73 -18.38 35.07
C SER A 705 -4.16 -18.31 36.54
N LYS A 706 -3.79 -19.28 37.37
CA LYS A 706 -4.20 -19.31 38.79
C LYS A 706 -3.90 -18.03 39.56
N LYS A 707 -2.74 -17.38 39.27
CA LYS A 707 -2.31 -16.14 39.93
C LYS A 707 -3.09 -14.90 39.49
N ILE A 708 -3.68 -14.91 38.32
CA ILE A 708 -4.43 -13.79 37.73
C ILE A 708 -5.92 -14.13 37.60
N LYS A 709 -6.39 -15.15 38.31
CA LYS A 709 -7.76 -15.62 38.23
C LYS A 709 -8.81 -14.51 38.35
N PRO A 710 -8.70 -13.51 39.28
CA PRO A 710 -9.70 -12.46 39.39
C PRO A 710 -9.84 -11.61 38.10
N ILE A 711 -8.74 -11.36 37.38
CA ILE A 711 -8.77 -10.61 36.12
C ILE A 711 -9.47 -11.45 35.04
N ILE A 712 -9.11 -12.72 34.95
CA ILE A 712 -9.67 -13.63 33.95
C ILE A 712 -11.16 -13.87 34.19
N ASP A 713 -11.57 -14.11 35.43
CA ASP A 713 -12.97 -14.35 35.77
C ASP A 713 -13.87 -13.14 35.42
N THR A 714 -13.34 -11.93 35.51
CA THR A 714 -14.05 -10.72 35.15
C THR A 714 -14.11 -10.52 33.62
N GLN A 715 -13.05 -10.88 32.91
CA GLN A 715 -12.87 -10.51 31.51
C GLN A 715 -13.09 -11.65 30.50
N LYS A 716 -13.18 -12.93 30.96
CA LYS A 716 -13.29 -14.07 30.04
C LYS A 716 -14.47 -14.00 29.08
N GLY A 717 -15.59 -13.41 29.47
CA GLY A 717 -16.77 -13.20 28.62
C GLY A 717 -16.58 -12.09 27.56
N ASN A 718 -15.56 -11.26 27.73
CA ASN A 718 -15.23 -10.13 26.87
C ASN A 718 -14.00 -10.41 25.99
N SER A 719 -13.54 -11.67 25.92
CA SER A 719 -12.38 -12.01 25.08
C SER A 719 -12.69 -11.81 23.61
N LEU A 720 -11.83 -11.08 22.91
CA LEU A 720 -11.96 -10.80 21.48
C LEU A 720 -11.02 -11.63 20.63
N SER A 721 -9.74 -11.62 20.95
CA SER A 721 -8.70 -12.25 20.13
C SER A 721 -7.51 -12.69 20.95
N SER A 722 -6.70 -13.54 20.38
CA SER A 722 -5.42 -13.94 20.95
C SER A 722 -4.33 -13.99 19.88
N LEU A 723 -3.10 -13.82 20.32
CA LEU A 723 -1.93 -13.81 19.46
C LEU A 723 -0.80 -14.62 20.06
N ARG A 724 -0.13 -15.37 19.22
CA ARG A 724 1.16 -15.99 19.50
C ARG A 724 2.29 -15.08 19.03
N VAL A 725 3.21 -14.71 19.91
CA VAL A 725 4.42 -13.98 19.59
C VAL A 725 5.62 -14.90 19.78
N ARG A 726 6.21 -15.34 18.66
CA ARG A 726 7.29 -16.35 18.65
C ARG A 726 8.60 -15.78 19.19
N LYS A 727 9.01 -14.61 18.71
CA LYS A 727 10.25 -13.92 19.09
C LYS A 727 10.35 -13.64 20.59
N LYS A 728 9.22 -13.35 21.24
CA LYS A 728 9.14 -13.05 22.68
C LYS A 728 8.65 -14.24 23.53
N GLY A 729 8.28 -15.36 22.91
CA GLY A 729 7.71 -16.51 23.59
C GLY A 729 6.43 -16.15 24.36
N GLN A 730 5.53 -15.38 23.76
CA GLN A 730 4.35 -14.85 24.43
C GLN A 730 3.04 -15.39 23.84
N TYR A 731 2.11 -15.65 24.72
CA TYR A 731 0.69 -15.76 24.43
C TYR A 731 0.02 -14.46 24.90
N ARG A 732 -0.64 -13.76 23.98
CA ARG A 732 -1.36 -12.51 24.27
C ARG A 732 -2.85 -12.73 24.09
N LEU A 733 -3.64 -12.34 25.07
CA LEU A 733 -5.11 -12.40 25.06
C LEU A 733 -5.65 -10.99 25.21
N PHE A 734 -6.61 -10.60 24.34
CA PHE A 734 -7.17 -9.26 24.29
C PHE A 734 -8.66 -9.27 24.60
N PHE A 735 -9.13 -8.21 25.24
CA PHE A 735 -10.50 -8.02 25.67
C PHE A 735 -11.15 -6.81 24.98
N SER A 736 -12.47 -6.78 25.00
CA SER A 736 -13.28 -5.75 24.33
C SER A 736 -13.15 -4.34 24.92
N ASP A 737 -12.64 -4.23 26.15
CA ASP A 737 -12.36 -2.96 26.82
C ASP A 737 -11.01 -2.32 26.43
N GLY A 738 -10.29 -2.92 25.49
CA GLY A 738 -8.94 -2.49 25.08
C GLY A 738 -7.82 -3.01 26.00
N SER A 739 -8.14 -3.71 27.07
CA SER A 739 -7.13 -4.35 27.91
C SER A 739 -6.71 -5.73 27.38
N GLY A 740 -5.60 -6.25 27.89
CA GLY A 740 -5.11 -7.55 27.52
C GLY A 740 -4.23 -8.18 28.61
N VAL A 741 -3.92 -9.44 28.42
CA VAL A 741 -3.03 -10.20 29.29
C VAL A 741 -1.96 -10.88 28.45
N TYR A 742 -0.69 -10.62 28.75
CA TYR A 742 0.46 -11.23 28.08
C TYR A 742 1.10 -12.25 29.00
N GLY A 743 1.03 -13.52 28.63
CA GLY A 743 1.74 -14.62 29.30
C GLY A 743 3.09 -14.86 28.60
N THR A 744 4.19 -14.71 29.30
CA THR A 744 5.54 -14.95 28.78
C THR A 744 6.03 -16.33 29.21
N PHE A 745 6.58 -17.07 28.25
CA PHE A 745 7.08 -18.43 28.44
C PHE A 745 8.58 -18.46 28.19
N THR A 746 9.29 -19.20 29.05
CA THR A 746 10.69 -19.56 28.85
C THR A 746 10.75 -21.07 28.65
N GLY A 747 10.91 -21.50 27.41
CA GLY A 747 10.68 -22.88 27.04
C GLY A 747 9.22 -23.28 27.28
N ASN A 748 8.96 -24.36 28.01
CA ASN A 748 7.60 -24.82 28.36
C ASN A 748 7.09 -24.24 29.68
N ARG A 749 7.86 -23.38 30.34
CA ARG A 749 7.49 -22.83 31.66
C ARG A 749 6.99 -21.40 31.53
N LEU A 750 5.80 -21.16 32.10
CA LEU A 750 5.28 -19.81 32.25
C LEU A 750 6.16 -19.01 33.23
N ALA A 751 6.75 -17.92 32.77
CA ALA A 751 7.50 -16.97 33.61
C ALA A 751 6.55 -16.05 34.37
N GLY A 752 5.51 -15.57 33.74
CA GLY A 752 4.50 -14.73 34.39
C GLY A 752 3.48 -14.14 33.41
N PHE A 753 2.51 -13.43 34.00
CA PHE A 753 1.53 -12.65 33.26
C PHE A 753 1.70 -11.15 33.53
N ILE A 754 1.45 -10.35 32.51
CA ILE A 754 1.41 -8.89 32.58
C ILE A 754 0.04 -8.44 32.07
N ARG A 755 -0.62 -7.56 32.80
CA ARG A 755 -1.78 -6.83 32.27
C ARG A 755 -1.29 -5.67 31.43
N VAL A 756 -1.90 -5.48 30.27
CA VAL A 756 -1.64 -4.37 29.35
C VAL A 756 -2.97 -3.69 29.06
N ASP A 757 -2.93 -2.37 28.98
CA ASP A 757 -4.05 -1.57 28.51
C ASP A 757 -3.61 -0.82 27.26
N LEU A 758 -4.13 -1.26 26.12
CA LEU A 758 -3.80 -0.68 24.80
C LEU A 758 -4.69 0.53 24.49
N GLY A 759 -5.76 0.75 25.25
CA GLY A 759 -6.74 1.80 24.99
C GLY A 759 -7.60 1.58 23.74
N LYS A 760 -7.38 0.47 23.02
CA LYS A 760 -8.13 0.11 21.80
C LYS A 760 -8.45 -1.38 21.79
N PRO A 761 -9.67 -1.77 21.40
CA PRO A 761 -10.02 -3.19 21.28
C PRO A 761 -9.30 -3.82 20.08
N VAL A 762 -8.77 -5.01 20.28
CA VAL A 762 -8.08 -5.79 19.26
C VAL A 762 -9.04 -6.83 18.67
N TYR A 763 -9.75 -6.45 17.60
CA TYR A 763 -10.77 -7.32 17.00
C TYR A 763 -10.17 -8.49 16.24
N THR A 764 -9.21 -8.21 15.39
CA THR A 764 -8.52 -9.20 14.58
C THR A 764 -7.02 -9.00 14.68
N VAL A 765 -6.27 -10.08 14.57
CA VAL A 765 -4.82 -10.04 14.74
C VAL A 765 -4.15 -11.10 13.89
N CYS A 766 -2.99 -10.77 13.36
CA CYS A 766 -2.13 -11.73 12.68
C CYS A 766 -0.65 -11.54 13.07
N SER A 767 0.11 -12.62 12.93
CA SER A 767 1.56 -12.63 13.03
C SER A 767 2.13 -13.21 11.75
N ALA A 768 3.07 -12.50 11.16
CA ALA A 768 3.73 -12.88 9.91
C ALA A 768 5.25 -12.65 10.02
N GLU A 769 5.96 -12.91 8.95
CA GLU A 769 7.39 -12.61 8.81
C GLU A 769 7.55 -11.55 7.72
N ASP A 770 8.47 -10.63 7.95
CA ASP A 770 8.89 -9.67 6.93
C ASP A 770 9.92 -10.29 5.97
N SER A 771 10.40 -9.51 5.01
CA SER A 771 11.40 -9.95 4.04
C SER A 771 12.77 -10.33 4.64
N LEU A 772 13.04 -9.91 5.88
CA LEU A 772 14.26 -10.24 6.62
C LEU A 772 14.06 -11.47 7.53
N GLY A 773 12.84 -12.00 7.64
CA GLY A 773 12.48 -13.10 8.54
C GLY A 773 12.14 -12.65 9.96
N ASP A 774 12.05 -11.34 10.21
CA ASP A 774 11.61 -10.83 11.51
C ASP A 774 10.09 -10.95 11.65
N GLU A 775 9.66 -11.29 12.87
CA GLU A 775 8.24 -11.40 13.19
C GLU A 775 7.61 -10.03 13.26
N ILE A 776 6.58 -9.83 12.45
CA ILE A 776 5.74 -8.63 12.42
C ILE A 776 4.31 -9.00 12.79
N MET A 777 3.65 -8.10 13.49
CA MET A 777 2.30 -8.33 14.01
C MET A 777 1.39 -7.17 13.67
N PHE A 778 0.19 -7.49 13.17
CA PHE A 778 -0.82 -6.49 12.87
C PHE A 778 -2.11 -6.79 13.60
N PHE A 779 -2.84 -5.75 13.95
CA PHE A 779 -4.20 -5.88 14.48
C PHE A 779 -5.14 -4.83 13.89
N GLY A 780 -6.39 -5.21 13.78
CA GLY A 780 -7.48 -4.33 13.37
C GLY A 780 -8.34 -3.94 14.57
N SER A 781 -8.74 -2.69 14.64
CA SER A 781 -9.56 -2.13 15.71
C SER A 781 -10.95 -1.71 15.21
N ASP A 782 -11.78 -1.19 16.11
CA ASP A 782 -13.14 -0.71 15.83
C ASP A 782 -13.19 0.65 15.13
N ASP A 783 -12.12 1.42 15.23
CA ASP A 783 -11.97 2.71 14.54
C ASP A 783 -11.61 2.58 13.04
N GLY A 784 -11.41 1.35 12.57
CA GLY A 784 -11.11 1.05 11.18
C GLY A 784 -9.66 1.21 10.78
N TYR A 785 -8.77 1.48 11.70
CA TYR A 785 -7.34 1.43 11.46
C TYR A 785 -6.79 0.02 11.64
N VAL A 786 -5.77 -0.28 10.85
CA VAL A 786 -4.87 -1.40 11.10
C VAL A 786 -3.62 -0.84 11.78
N TYR A 787 -3.17 -1.53 12.79
CA TYR A 787 -2.01 -1.15 13.59
C TYR A 787 -0.93 -2.21 13.52
N GLN A 788 0.34 -1.80 13.46
CA GLN A 788 1.47 -2.68 13.68
C GLN A 788 1.81 -2.70 15.17
N MET A 789 1.78 -3.88 15.77
CA MET A 789 2.07 -4.10 17.19
C MET A 789 3.57 -4.23 17.45
N ASP A 790 4.01 -3.90 18.65
CA ASP A 790 5.43 -3.91 19.07
C ASP A 790 6.33 -3.02 18.18
N LYS A 791 5.78 -1.92 17.70
CA LYS A 791 6.45 -0.92 16.87
C LYS A 791 6.27 0.47 17.49
N GLY A 792 7.33 1.28 17.45
CA GLY A 792 7.32 2.61 18.03
C GLY A 792 7.34 2.65 19.56
N THR A 793 7.30 3.85 20.10
CA THR A 793 7.50 4.14 21.52
C THR A 793 6.23 4.56 22.26
N SER A 794 5.11 4.70 21.54
CA SER A 794 3.81 5.17 22.03
C SER A 794 2.67 4.25 21.58
N PHE A 795 1.52 4.39 22.17
CA PHE A 795 0.27 3.81 21.69
C PHE A 795 -0.41 4.78 20.73
N ASP A 796 0.07 4.77 19.48
CA ASP A 796 -0.40 5.67 18.41
C ASP A 796 -0.35 7.16 18.83
N GLY A 797 0.76 7.60 19.45
CA GLY A 797 0.96 8.96 19.98
C GLY A 797 0.60 9.12 21.45
N THR A 798 -0.14 8.21 22.03
CA THR A 798 -0.44 8.23 23.46
C THR A 798 0.71 7.63 24.26
N ALA A 799 1.10 8.30 25.34
CA ALA A 799 2.17 7.83 26.22
C ALA A 799 1.87 6.45 26.80
N ILE A 800 2.89 5.60 26.87
CA ILE A 800 2.80 4.30 27.54
C ILE A 800 3.06 4.49 29.02
N GLU A 801 2.05 4.26 29.83
CA GLU A 801 2.19 4.26 31.28
C GLU A 801 2.71 2.90 31.75
N GLY A 802 3.96 2.86 32.19
CA GLY A 802 4.61 1.68 32.75
C GLY A 802 4.60 1.71 34.27
N ILE A 803 3.93 0.75 34.91
CA ILE A 803 3.85 0.65 36.38
C ILE A 803 4.52 -0.64 36.80
N LEU A 804 5.55 -0.53 37.65
CA LEU A 804 6.21 -1.66 38.27
C LEU A 804 6.21 -1.50 39.79
N ARG A 805 5.61 -2.43 40.48
CA ARG A 805 5.68 -2.52 41.96
C ARG A 805 6.53 -3.72 42.36
N LEU A 806 7.67 -3.45 42.95
CA LEU A 806 8.51 -4.49 43.55
C LEU A 806 7.90 -4.90 44.88
N SER A 807 8.01 -6.20 45.18
CA SER A 807 7.48 -6.75 46.44
C SER A 807 8.23 -6.17 47.65
N TYR A 808 7.52 -6.10 48.78
CA TYR A 808 8.14 -5.72 50.05
C TYR A 808 9.22 -6.71 50.46
N TYR A 809 10.42 -6.22 50.67
CA TYR A 809 11.56 -7.04 51.02
C TYR A 809 12.04 -6.69 52.45
N HIS A 810 12.33 -7.71 53.28
CA HIS A 810 12.71 -7.56 54.67
C HIS A 810 14.22 -7.44 54.91
N PHE A 811 15.02 -7.57 53.86
CA PHE A 811 16.50 -7.50 53.96
C PHE A 811 17.03 -8.43 55.06
N ASP A 812 16.57 -9.66 55.04
CA ASP A 812 16.93 -10.80 55.95
C ASP A 812 16.68 -10.58 57.44
N THR A 813 16.12 -9.43 57.84
CA THR A 813 15.84 -9.10 59.22
C THR A 813 14.42 -8.55 59.42
N PRO A 814 13.37 -9.40 59.40
CA PRO A 814 11.96 -8.96 59.42
C PRO A 814 11.53 -8.23 60.68
N THR A 815 12.18 -8.50 61.84
CA THR A 815 11.83 -7.93 63.14
C THR A 815 12.54 -6.63 63.46
N ARG A 816 13.53 -6.21 62.65
CA ARG A 816 14.30 -4.98 62.92
C ARG A 816 13.83 -3.83 62.06
N ASN A 817 13.70 -2.64 62.68
CA ASN A 817 13.55 -1.41 61.91
C ASN A 817 14.88 -1.08 61.20
N LYS A 818 14.75 -0.58 59.96
CA LYS A 818 15.86 -0.17 59.13
C LYS A 818 15.69 1.31 58.76
N ARG A 819 16.78 2.05 58.72
CA ARG A 819 16.81 3.36 58.09
C ARG A 819 17.38 3.19 56.72
N PHE A 820 16.58 3.47 55.73
CA PHE A 820 16.96 3.45 54.32
C PHE A 820 17.62 4.80 53.95
N ARG A 821 18.67 4.78 53.12
CA ARG A 821 19.51 5.97 52.89
C ARG A 821 19.61 6.28 51.41
N LYS A 822 19.89 5.28 50.59
CA LYS A 822 20.12 5.42 49.17
C LYS A 822 19.58 4.22 48.42
N ILE A 823 19.24 4.47 47.17
CA ILE A 823 18.84 3.46 46.20
C ILE A 823 19.65 3.64 44.91
N HIS A 824 20.10 2.55 44.35
CA HIS A 824 20.72 2.51 43.03
C HIS A 824 19.86 1.70 42.09
N PHE A 825 19.60 2.25 40.91
CA PHE A 825 18.94 1.55 39.83
C PHE A 825 19.97 1.18 38.75
N GLU A 826 20.03 -0.08 38.38
CA GLU A 826 20.81 -0.56 37.25
C GLU A 826 19.88 -0.70 36.05
N MET A 827 20.06 0.19 35.07
CA MET A 827 19.18 0.29 33.93
C MET A 827 19.96 0.18 32.63
N ARG A 828 19.28 -0.34 31.64
CA ARG A 828 19.78 -0.43 30.26
C ARG A 828 18.81 0.31 29.33
N ALA A 829 19.31 1.31 28.66
CA ALA A 829 18.55 2.10 27.71
C ALA A 829 19.42 2.56 26.54
N SER A 830 18.75 2.87 25.44
CA SER A 830 19.36 3.44 24.22
C SER A 830 19.15 4.95 24.10
N SER A 831 18.33 5.55 24.93
CA SER A 831 18.05 7.00 24.98
C SER A 831 17.88 7.45 26.42
N ASN A 832 17.73 8.75 26.63
CA ASN A 832 17.36 9.29 27.94
C ASN A 832 16.05 8.69 28.44
N ILE A 833 15.95 8.50 29.75
CA ILE A 833 14.78 7.90 30.42
C ILE A 833 14.35 8.80 31.55
N GLU A 834 13.06 9.14 31.55
CA GLU A 834 12.43 9.75 32.72
C GLU A 834 11.67 8.70 33.52
N LEU A 835 12.05 8.53 34.77
CA LEU A 835 11.37 7.63 35.69
C LEU A 835 10.96 8.38 36.93
N LYS A 836 9.85 7.97 37.47
CA LYS A 836 9.42 8.38 38.80
C LYS A 836 9.40 7.17 39.71
N PHE A 837 10.03 7.24 40.87
CA PHE A 837 9.94 6.17 41.84
C PHE A 837 9.45 6.64 43.20
N GLN A 838 8.77 5.78 43.90
CA GLN A 838 8.28 6.02 45.28
C GLN A 838 8.59 4.80 46.15
N PRO A 839 9.43 4.99 47.20
CA PRO A 839 9.63 3.93 48.16
C PRO A 839 8.43 3.86 49.13
N ASP A 840 8.04 2.65 49.49
CA ASP A 840 6.90 2.36 50.33
C ASP A 840 7.40 1.52 51.51
N PHE A 841 7.11 1.93 52.74
CA PHE A 841 7.68 1.33 53.93
C PHE A 841 6.60 0.60 54.77
N THR A 842 7.01 -0.45 55.45
CA THR A 842 6.18 -1.18 56.42
C THR A 842 4.81 -1.58 55.83
N TYR A 843 4.80 -2.20 54.68
CA TYR A 843 3.60 -2.60 53.91
C TYR A 843 2.59 -1.46 53.62
N GLY A 844 3.07 -0.22 53.49
CA GLY A 844 2.19 0.93 53.30
C GLY A 844 1.34 1.27 54.55
N SER A 845 1.86 1.01 55.74
CA SER A 845 1.17 1.31 56.98
C SER A 845 0.94 2.81 57.13
N VAL A 846 -0.26 3.23 57.45
CA VAL A 846 -0.63 4.63 57.74
C VAL A 846 0.14 5.26 58.89
N ASP A 847 0.71 4.43 59.80
CA ASP A 847 1.54 4.89 60.92
C ASP A 847 2.99 5.26 60.51
N VAL A 848 3.39 4.99 59.30
CA VAL A 848 4.72 5.29 58.79
C VAL A 848 4.57 6.24 57.61
N PRO A 849 5.24 7.41 57.58
CA PRO A 849 5.18 8.33 56.48
C PRO A 849 5.56 7.64 55.18
N GLU A 850 4.76 7.86 54.14
CA GLU A 850 5.10 7.42 52.78
C GLU A 850 6.42 8.06 52.32
N GLY A 851 7.20 7.31 51.60
CA GLY A 851 8.42 7.85 50.96
C GLY A 851 8.09 8.93 49.95
N ARG A 852 8.94 9.93 49.85
CA ARG A 852 8.80 10.97 48.84
C ARG A 852 8.92 10.34 47.46
N SER A 853 8.03 10.74 46.55
CA SER A 853 8.22 10.46 45.10
C SER A 853 9.40 11.28 44.57
N VAL A 854 10.27 10.64 43.81
CA VAL A 854 11.48 11.23 43.24
C VAL A 854 11.46 11.01 41.75
N ASP A 855 11.71 12.09 41.01
CA ASP A 855 11.92 12.05 39.57
C ASP A 855 13.39 11.75 39.29
N LEU A 856 13.64 10.84 38.37
CA LEU A 856 14.95 10.35 37.96
C LEU A 856 15.11 10.57 36.48
N ASP A 857 16.04 11.42 36.11
CA ASP A 857 16.49 11.58 34.71
C ASP A 857 17.76 10.78 34.52
N ILE A 858 17.70 9.78 33.69
CA ILE A 858 18.81 8.87 33.44
C ILE A 858 19.29 9.06 32.01
N ALA A 859 20.51 9.56 31.86
CA ALA A 859 21.16 9.63 30.54
C ALA A 859 21.42 8.20 30.01
N GLY A 860 20.75 7.86 28.92
CA GLY A 860 20.98 6.62 28.15
C GLY A 860 22.29 6.67 27.37
N GLY A 861 22.84 5.51 27.04
CA GLY A 861 24.04 5.42 26.21
C GLY A 861 23.73 5.30 24.72
N GLY A 862 24.55 5.91 23.88
CA GLY A 862 24.56 5.79 22.43
C GLY A 862 24.31 7.13 21.74
N GLY A 863 25.37 7.78 21.28
CA GLY A 863 25.31 8.94 20.39
C GLY A 863 25.74 8.53 18.98
N PHE A 864 25.13 9.17 17.97
CA PHE A 864 25.56 9.05 16.59
C PHE A 864 26.68 10.06 16.29
N TRP A 865 27.63 9.70 15.42
CA TRP A 865 28.63 10.61 14.91
C TRP A 865 27.98 11.86 14.33
N ASN A 866 28.46 13.03 14.70
CA ASN A 866 27.99 14.37 14.32
C ASN A 866 26.62 14.81 14.88
N ILE A 867 26.01 14.03 15.78
CA ILE A 867 24.70 14.38 16.36
C ILE A 867 24.79 14.60 17.87
N ALA A 868 25.65 13.86 18.56
CA ALA A 868 25.74 13.92 20.01
C ALA A 868 26.94 14.75 20.50
N ASP A 869 26.72 15.58 21.54
CA ASP A 869 27.77 16.39 22.17
C ASP A 869 28.81 15.53 22.87
N TRP A 870 30.09 15.90 22.72
CA TRP A 870 31.29 15.12 23.10
C TRP A 870 31.36 14.66 24.55
N ASN A 871 30.54 15.15 25.45
CA ASN A 871 30.58 14.81 26.88
C ASN A 871 29.28 14.22 27.43
N THR A 872 28.27 14.02 26.56
CA THR A 872 26.92 13.60 26.97
C THR A 872 26.56 12.16 26.62
N PHE A 873 27.41 11.43 25.89
CA PHE A 873 27.12 10.07 25.45
C PHE A 873 28.30 9.10 25.62
N ASN A 874 27.97 7.82 25.66
CA ASN A 874 28.93 6.72 25.63
C ASN A 874 28.97 6.06 24.23
N TRP A 875 30.18 5.82 23.70
CA TRP A 875 30.41 5.26 22.36
C TRP A 875 29.98 3.80 22.15
N SER A 876 29.51 3.14 23.18
CA SER A 876 28.98 1.78 23.08
C SER A 876 27.48 1.81 23.09
N GLY A 877 26.81 1.08 22.14
CA GLY A 877 25.38 0.88 22.19
C GLY A 877 24.94 0.34 23.57
N GLN A 878 23.71 0.48 23.93
CA GLN A 878 23.04 0.09 25.19
C GLN A 878 23.99 -0.06 26.41
N VAL A 879 24.21 1.00 27.15
CA VAL A 879 25.03 1.00 28.36
C VAL A 879 24.17 0.70 29.57
N VAL A 880 24.69 -0.10 30.51
CA VAL A 880 24.12 -0.20 31.83
C VAL A 880 24.50 1.07 32.59
N THR A 881 23.51 1.94 32.80
CA THR A 881 23.68 3.17 33.56
C THR A 881 23.19 2.93 34.98
N THR A 882 23.93 3.41 35.96
CA THR A 882 23.53 3.38 37.36
C THR A 882 23.06 4.77 37.79
N ALA A 883 21.81 4.87 38.21
CA ALA A 883 21.30 6.09 38.83
C ALA A 883 21.26 5.90 40.37
N GLU A 884 21.80 6.84 41.10
CA GLU A 884 21.82 6.83 42.55
C GLU A 884 20.97 7.96 43.11
N GLU A 885 20.02 7.63 44.01
CA GLU A 885 19.19 8.61 44.66
C GLU A 885 19.12 8.40 46.18
N SER A 886 19.03 9.52 46.89
CA SER A 886 18.87 9.48 48.34
C SER A 886 17.40 9.27 48.74
N ILE A 887 17.19 8.33 49.62
CA ILE A 887 15.86 8.07 50.20
C ILE A 887 15.93 8.28 51.71
N ASP A 888 14.90 8.86 52.30
CA ASP A 888 14.81 8.96 53.74
C ASP A 888 13.52 8.28 54.23
N GLY A 889 13.68 7.26 55.02
CA GLY A 889 12.56 6.50 55.57
C GLY A 889 12.99 5.43 56.52
N MET A 890 12.07 5.01 57.37
CA MET A 890 12.29 3.92 58.33
C MET A 890 11.14 2.92 58.26
N GLY A 891 11.50 1.63 58.22
CA GLY A 891 10.51 0.56 58.22
C GLY A 891 11.13 -0.80 58.47
N THR A 892 10.29 -1.81 58.66
CA THR A 892 10.74 -3.21 58.82
C THR A 892 11.03 -3.82 57.45
N ASN A 893 10.39 -3.32 56.41
CA ASN A 893 10.55 -3.71 55.02
C ASN A 893 10.37 -2.48 54.09
N MET A 894 10.66 -2.66 52.84
CA MET A 894 10.47 -1.65 51.80
C MET A 894 9.98 -2.30 50.51
N GLY A 895 8.97 -1.73 49.90
CA GLY A 895 8.57 -1.93 48.52
C GLY A 895 8.96 -0.69 47.69
N ILE A 896 9.00 -0.81 46.39
CA ILE A 896 9.31 0.29 45.45
C ILE A 896 8.26 0.30 44.37
N LEU A 897 7.64 1.44 44.18
CA LEU A 897 6.80 1.70 43.03
C LEU A 897 7.63 2.51 42.00
N ILE A 898 7.68 2.04 40.76
CA ILE A 898 8.37 2.70 39.66
C ILE A 898 7.34 2.98 38.60
N LEU A 899 7.32 4.22 38.12
CA LEU A 899 6.43 4.74 37.09
C LEU A 899 7.26 5.31 35.94
N SER A 900 6.84 5.03 34.70
CA SER A 900 7.32 5.72 33.51
C SER A 900 6.12 6.10 32.64
N GLN A 901 6.09 7.33 32.12
CA GLN A 901 4.97 7.84 31.35
C GLN A 901 5.50 8.74 30.23
N THR A 902 5.94 8.13 29.13
CA THR A 902 6.49 8.84 27.99
C THR A 902 5.97 8.30 26.68
N ALA A 903 5.84 9.18 25.67
CA ALA A 903 5.34 8.82 24.34
C ALA A 903 6.48 8.57 23.33
N TYR A 904 7.64 9.16 23.54
CA TYR A 904 8.71 9.16 22.53
C TYR A 904 10.02 8.53 22.98
N GLU A 905 10.13 8.18 24.26
CA GLU A 905 11.32 7.51 24.78
C GLU A 905 11.33 6.00 24.44
N GLN A 906 12.53 5.50 24.15
CA GLN A 906 12.74 4.10 23.84
C GLN A 906 12.46 3.19 25.06
N PRO A 907 12.02 1.94 24.86
CA PRO A 907 11.82 1.01 25.94
C PRO A 907 13.10 0.75 26.73
N HIS A 908 13.03 0.91 28.05
CA HIS A 908 14.13 0.67 28.96
C HIS A 908 14.01 -0.70 29.66
N ILE A 909 15.15 -1.19 30.17
CA ILE A 909 15.23 -2.43 30.94
C ILE A 909 15.77 -2.09 32.33
N LEU A 910 15.03 -2.39 33.39
CA LEU A 910 15.49 -2.37 34.78
C LEU A 910 16.10 -3.75 35.11
N GLN A 911 17.40 -3.79 35.35
CA GLN A 911 18.14 -5.03 35.61
C GLN A 911 18.24 -5.31 37.10
N GLY A 912 18.50 -4.30 37.89
CA GLY A 912 18.71 -4.44 39.32
C GLY A 912 18.34 -3.20 40.13
N VAL A 913 18.06 -3.43 41.40
CA VAL A 913 17.85 -2.37 42.39
C VAL A 913 18.65 -2.71 43.63
N THR A 914 19.59 -1.82 43.97
CA THR A 914 20.41 -1.97 45.19
C THR A 914 20.01 -0.93 46.22
N VAL A 915 19.72 -1.36 47.43
CA VAL A 915 19.24 -0.51 48.52
C VAL A 915 20.27 -0.45 49.66
N HIS A 916 20.68 0.75 50.03
CA HIS A 916 21.57 1.01 51.16
C HIS A 916 20.74 1.34 52.41
N TYR A 917 20.93 0.55 53.47
CA TYR A 917 20.21 0.73 54.73
C TYR A 917 21.12 0.51 55.90
N SER A 918 20.65 0.97 57.10
CA SER A 918 21.27 0.66 58.37
C SER A 918 20.24 0.07 59.34
N ASN A 919 20.61 -1.03 59.96
CA ASN A 919 19.77 -1.64 60.97
C ASN A 919 19.62 -0.76 62.24
N ARG A 920 18.41 -0.67 62.74
CA ARG A 920 18.06 0.03 63.98
C ARG A 920 17.60 -0.99 65.03
N ARG A 921 17.07 -0.51 66.11
CA ARG A 921 16.59 -1.36 67.26
C ARG A 921 15.40 -2.24 66.82
N ILE A 922 15.24 -3.36 67.51
CA ILE A 922 14.06 -4.23 67.34
C ILE A 922 12.81 -3.39 67.69
N ARG A 923 11.78 -3.47 66.81
CA ARG A 923 10.46 -2.91 67.11
C ARG A 923 9.89 -3.73 68.27
N ARG A 924 9.67 -3.11 69.42
CA ARG A 924 8.97 -3.74 70.58
C ARG A 924 7.48 -3.62 70.39
#